data_069df2acbba6190b5a8c0ab3277eddaa
#
_entry.id   069df2acbba6190b5a8c0ab3277eddaa
#
_cell.length_a   1.000
_cell.length_b   1.000
_cell.length_c   1.000
_cell.angle_alpha   90.00
_cell.angle_beta   90.00
_cell.angle_gamma   90.00
#
_symmetry.space_group_name_H-M   'P 1'
#
loop_
_entity.id
_entity.type
_entity.pdbx_description
1 polymer ?
#
loop_
_entity_poly.entity_id
_entity_poly.type
_entity_poly.pdbx_seq_one_letter_code
_entity_poly.pdbx_strand_id
1 'polypeptide(L)'
;MSDEVIKTQDGMLMSFVHMSGLCFETIDIAEINSHLLGRNDLIRGLANSRYAIYSHIVRREVKPAIESSFENKFCQELDARYTAALRTQRMFVNDIYLTIVRRELQGTVGTADLVIRKLLGRRAADGRSSSEERALIELTDVMKAVRESLQAYGARVLTVVKRNDVWHSEPLEFLVQLVNGGFERPMALPRMKLAEALATKRLFFGPNALEIRGAFPGETRYGAIISVGEYPSITGPGMLNPMLKVPHEFIVTQSFAIIDKPQALTQMERVGRKIDMSDEAGSIVADQLGEARDELLSSEALYGLHHLTVLCLGKTMDDVARCVTDVGTALTEVSALWVREDLNCEPAFWATLPGNFAYVARKSMISSKNMAGFSAFHNYPSGRTGGVHWGMPISVLETTSQTAYFFNFHVRDLGNFTLNGPSGSGKTVLLGFLAAQAQRITPRPKLVMIDKDRGLDIFMRSLGGRYEVLKAGEPSGFNPLHLPDTPRSREFLFQLFSFMLRRSDGHAHSTREEQVIRNAIAQVASAPPEGRTMEEFAELLRGAMRSGDDDLYSRLQPWMRPDQRGWLFNNAEDSFSMSSIFGFDMTSVLSDATTSTAALLYIFHRIEELLDGQPVMIFLDEGWKLLDNDIFSYFIKDKLKTIRKLNGIIGFGTQSAADIVKSSIANTLIEQTPTNIFFPNPKADEESHRAFGLSEREIKWIRETPPEARKFLIKHDQDSVIARLNLGAMPDAIKILSGRIETVQELDALRARVGDDPQVWLPIFLGRDPE
;
A
#
# COMPACT_ATOMS: atom_id res chain seq x y z
N MET A 1 -12.14 -35.64 -1.94
CA MET A 1 -12.76 -34.32 -1.85
C MET A 1 -11.79 -33.32 -2.43
N SER A 2 -12.26 -32.14 -2.79
CA SER A 2 -11.42 -31.06 -3.33
C SER A 2 -10.62 -30.39 -2.20
N ASP A 3 -9.45 -29.84 -2.52
CA ASP A 3 -8.59 -29.09 -1.58
C ASP A 3 -9.24 -27.77 -1.08
N GLU A 4 -10.33 -27.34 -1.74
CA GLU A 4 -11.03 -26.08 -1.50
C GLU A 4 -12.36 -26.25 -0.78
N VAL A 5 -12.84 -27.50 -0.56
CA VAL A 5 -14.20 -27.77 -0.07
C VAL A 5 -14.17 -28.62 1.20
N ILE A 6 -14.86 -28.15 2.24
CA ILE A 6 -15.14 -28.92 3.45
C ILE A 6 -16.58 -29.44 3.39
N LYS A 7 -16.77 -30.71 3.72
CA LYS A 7 -18.06 -31.35 3.88
C LYS A 7 -18.39 -31.51 5.37
N THR A 8 -19.58 -31.06 5.76
CA THR A 8 -20.10 -31.26 7.12
C THR A 8 -20.68 -32.69 7.31
N GLN A 9 -20.93 -33.05 8.55
CA GLN A 9 -21.45 -34.37 8.88
C GLN A 9 -22.87 -34.59 8.32
N ASP A 10 -23.66 -33.54 8.23
CA ASP A 10 -25.05 -33.55 7.65
C ASP A 10 -25.05 -33.33 6.13
N GLY A 11 -23.90 -33.36 5.48
CA GLY A 11 -23.75 -33.39 4.02
C GLY A 11 -23.66 -32.04 3.33
N MET A 12 -23.67 -30.92 4.04
CA MET A 12 -23.45 -29.61 3.45
C MET A 12 -22.00 -29.48 2.94
N LEU A 13 -21.84 -28.73 1.84
CA LEU A 13 -20.52 -28.41 1.28
C LEU A 13 -20.22 -26.92 1.50
N MET A 14 -19.00 -26.60 1.91
CA MET A 14 -18.57 -25.24 2.17
C MET A 14 -17.25 -24.93 1.46
N SER A 15 -17.18 -23.75 0.85
CA SER A 15 -15.93 -23.21 0.32
C SER A 15 -15.76 -21.78 0.79
N PHE A 16 -14.51 -21.34 0.90
CA PHE A 16 -14.10 -20.15 1.64
C PHE A 16 -13.27 -19.23 0.76
N VAL A 17 -13.55 -17.93 0.86
CA VAL A 17 -12.80 -16.88 0.18
C VAL A 17 -12.22 -15.93 1.24
N HIS A 18 -10.95 -15.64 1.15
CA HIS A 18 -10.32 -14.53 1.86
C HIS A 18 -10.27 -13.31 0.95
N MET A 19 -10.53 -12.13 1.49
CA MET A 19 -10.52 -10.85 0.77
C MET A 19 -9.65 -9.83 1.48
N SER A 20 -8.88 -9.07 0.70
CA SER A 20 -8.15 -7.89 1.20
C SER A 20 -9.11 -6.76 1.57
N GLY A 21 -10.27 -6.73 0.91
CA GLY A 21 -11.28 -5.69 1.06
C GLY A 21 -11.06 -4.48 0.16
N LEU A 22 -12.04 -3.59 0.13
CA LEU A 22 -12.04 -2.37 -0.68
C LEU A 22 -11.64 -1.17 0.19
N CYS A 23 -10.66 -0.39 -0.27
CA CYS A 23 -10.28 0.84 0.40
C CYS A 23 -11.34 1.93 0.18
N PHE A 24 -12.21 2.13 1.14
CA PHE A 24 -13.38 3.00 1.03
C PHE A 24 -13.09 4.47 1.32
N GLU A 25 -11.95 4.81 1.92
CA GLU A 25 -11.64 6.20 2.31
C GLU A 25 -11.36 7.09 1.10
N THR A 26 -10.86 6.53 0.03
CA THR A 26 -10.31 7.21 -1.15
C THR A 26 -11.14 7.02 -2.42
N ILE A 27 -12.10 6.10 -2.39
CA ILE A 27 -12.96 5.77 -3.54
C ILE A 27 -14.19 6.69 -3.57
N ASP A 28 -14.60 7.11 -4.76
CA ASP A 28 -15.77 7.98 -4.95
C ASP A 28 -17.08 7.27 -4.61
N ILE A 29 -18.08 8.04 -4.18
CA ILE A 29 -19.39 7.51 -3.77
C ILE A 29 -20.08 6.77 -4.91
N ALA A 30 -19.94 7.23 -6.14
CA ALA A 30 -20.52 6.59 -7.31
C ALA A 30 -19.95 5.18 -7.53
N GLU A 31 -18.66 5.00 -7.32
CA GLU A 31 -18.00 3.70 -7.42
C GLU A 31 -18.39 2.78 -6.26
N ILE A 32 -18.49 3.29 -5.03
CA ILE A 32 -19.01 2.54 -3.87
C ILE A 32 -20.43 2.01 -4.17
N ASN A 33 -21.29 2.83 -4.77
CA ASN A 33 -22.64 2.44 -5.15
C ASN A 33 -22.64 1.40 -6.30
N SER A 34 -21.75 1.53 -7.27
CA SER A 34 -21.57 0.52 -8.32
C SER A 34 -21.18 -0.86 -7.73
N HIS A 35 -20.25 -0.84 -6.77
CA HIS A 35 -19.88 -2.05 -6.03
C HIS A 35 -21.02 -2.63 -5.21
N LEU A 36 -21.93 -1.80 -4.65
CA LEU A 36 -23.13 -2.28 -3.96
C LEU A 36 -24.04 -3.05 -4.92
N LEU A 37 -24.28 -2.49 -6.11
CA LEU A 37 -25.08 -3.16 -7.15
C LEU A 37 -24.45 -4.48 -7.60
N GLY A 38 -23.15 -4.50 -7.86
CA GLY A 38 -22.41 -5.71 -8.22
C GLY A 38 -22.50 -6.82 -7.16
N ARG A 39 -22.47 -6.47 -5.87
CA ARG A 39 -22.68 -7.45 -4.77
C ARG A 39 -24.11 -7.95 -4.72
N ASN A 40 -25.12 -7.09 -4.94
CA ASN A 40 -26.51 -7.53 -5.04
C ASN A 40 -26.69 -8.50 -6.21
N ASP A 41 -26.10 -8.20 -7.38
CA ASP A 41 -26.17 -9.07 -8.54
C ASP A 41 -25.46 -10.42 -8.31
N LEU A 42 -24.34 -10.43 -7.60
CA LEU A 42 -23.69 -11.67 -7.16
C LEU A 42 -24.64 -12.53 -6.29
N ILE A 43 -25.29 -11.92 -5.28
CA ILE A 43 -26.23 -12.62 -4.41
C ILE A 43 -27.42 -13.13 -5.22
N ARG A 44 -27.96 -12.33 -6.14
CA ARG A 44 -29.04 -12.72 -7.05
C ARG A 44 -28.64 -13.89 -7.98
N GLY A 45 -27.38 -13.91 -8.42
CA GLY A 45 -26.84 -15.02 -9.23
C GLY A 45 -26.86 -16.37 -8.51
N LEU A 46 -26.84 -16.37 -7.17
CA LEU A 46 -26.98 -17.59 -6.37
C LEU A 46 -28.42 -18.12 -6.30
N ALA A 47 -29.42 -17.37 -6.69
CA ALA A 47 -30.89 -17.53 -6.85
C ALA A 47 -31.53 -18.89 -6.44
N ASN A 48 -30.99 -19.60 -5.47
CA ASN A 48 -31.46 -20.93 -5.07
C ASN A 48 -31.36 -21.08 -3.54
N SER A 49 -32.45 -21.57 -2.92
CA SER A 49 -32.51 -21.86 -1.48
C SER A 49 -31.49 -22.91 -1.00
N ARG A 50 -30.79 -23.56 -1.92
CA ARG A 50 -29.63 -24.42 -1.59
C ARG A 50 -28.42 -23.65 -1.07
N TYR A 51 -28.32 -22.35 -1.36
CA TYR A 51 -27.16 -21.57 -0.97
C TYR A 51 -27.43 -20.69 0.24
N ALA A 52 -26.40 -20.55 1.03
CA ALA A 52 -26.32 -19.56 2.08
C ALA A 52 -24.92 -18.95 2.08
N ILE A 53 -24.85 -17.71 2.50
CA ILE A 53 -23.63 -16.91 2.54
C ILE A 53 -23.33 -16.64 4.01
N TYR A 54 -22.07 -16.83 4.42
CA TYR A 54 -21.52 -16.28 5.65
C TYR A 54 -20.46 -15.24 5.33
N SER A 55 -20.45 -14.13 6.06
CA SER A 55 -19.42 -13.12 6.00
C SER A 55 -18.82 -12.92 7.38
N HIS A 56 -17.49 -12.89 7.47
CA HIS A 56 -16.78 -12.65 8.72
C HIS A 56 -15.79 -11.51 8.55
N ILE A 57 -15.69 -10.69 9.59
CA ILE A 57 -14.58 -9.73 9.77
C ILE A 57 -13.90 -10.13 11.07
N VAL A 58 -12.68 -10.60 10.98
CA VAL A 58 -11.85 -10.93 12.14
C VAL A 58 -10.89 -9.78 12.38
N ARG A 59 -11.17 -8.97 13.41
CA ARG A 59 -10.29 -7.88 13.81
C ARG A 59 -9.40 -8.33 14.95
N ARG A 60 -8.10 -8.29 14.73
CA ARG A 60 -7.10 -8.76 15.68
C ARG A 60 -5.97 -7.75 15.88
N GLU A 61 -5.46 -7.68 17.10
CA GLU A 61 -4.29 -6.88 17.44
C GLU A 61 -3.03 -7.52 16.82
N VAL A 62 -2.21 -6.68 16.18
CA VAL A 62 -0.93 -7.10 15.61
C VAL A 62 0.20 -6.23 16.14
N LYS A 63 1.39 -6.80 16.21
CA LYS A 63 2.63 -6.07 16.49
C LYS A 63 3.49 -6.13 15.24
N PRO A 64 3.25 -5.21 14.30
CA PRO A 64 3.97 -5.25 13.04
C PRO A 64 5.45 -5.03 13.28
N ALA A 65 6.27 -5.86 12.65
CA ALA A 65 7.71 -5.73 12.62
C ALA A 65 8.22 -6.29 11.29
N ILE A 66 9.31 -5.73 10.81
CA ILE A 66 10.05 -6.27 9.68
C ILE A 66 11.35 -6.82 10.25
N GLU A 67 11.50 -8.13 10.22
CA GLU A 67 12.74 -8.79 10.65
C GLU A 67 13.84 -8.49 9.64
N SER A 68 14.84 -7.72 10.04
CA SER A 68 15.92 -7.29 9.16
C SER A 68 17.14 -6.84 9.97
N SER A 69 18.27 -6.71 9.31
CA SER A 69 19.51 -6.15 9.86
C SER A 69 19.94 -4.92 9.08
N PHE A 70 20.65 -4.02 9.75
CA PHE A 70 21.24 -2.85 9.15
C PHE A 70 22.75 -2.85 9.41
N GLU A 71 23.53 -2.51 8.41
CA GLU A 71 24.98 -2.29 8.60
C GLU A 71 25.27 -0.94 9.27
N ASN A 72 24.43 0.06 9.01
CA ASN A 72 24.60 1.41 9.55
C ASN A 72 23.92 1.53 10.93
N LYS A 73 24.70 1.98 11.95
CA LYS A 73 24.20 2.14 13.34
C LYS A 73 23.02 3.12 13.42
N PHE A 74 23.05 4.24 12.69
CA PHE A 74 21.96 5.22 12.72
C PHE A 74 20.65 4.60 12.21
N CYS A 75 20.69 3.87 11.08
CA CYS A 75 19.51 3.20 10.54
C CYS A 75 18.98 2.15 11.50
N GLN A 76 19.86 1.38 12.14
CA GLN A 76 19.50 0.36 13.13
C GLN A 76 18.81 0.99 14.35
N GLU A 77 19.37 2.07 14.91
CA GLU A 77 18.79 2.78 16.06
C GLU A 77 17.44 3.41 15.69
N LEU A 78 17.36 4.06 14.52
CA LEU A 78 16.13 4.67 14.03
C LEU A 78 15.02 3.62 13.89
N ASP A 79 15.31 2.47 13.29
CA ASP A 79 14.35 1.39 13.12
C ASP A 79 13.93 0.78 14.47
N ALA A 80 14.86 0.50 15.35
CA ALA A 80 14.58 -0.04 16.68
C ALA A 80 13.66 0.88 17.50
N ARG A 81 13.94 2.18 17.51
CA ARG A 81 13.11 3.18 18.21
C ARG A 81 11.75 3.37 17.57
N TYR A 82 11.71 3.42 16.24
CA TYR A 82 10.47 3.53 15.49
C TYR A 82 9.57 2.31 15.70
N THR A 83 10.13 1.10 15.58
CA THR A 83 9.42 -0.15 15.83
C THR A 83 8.94 -0.25 17.28
N ALA A 84 9.76 0.18 18.26
CA ALA A 84 9.33 0.26 19.66
C ALA A 84 8.15 1.23 19.84
N ALA A 85 8.19 2.41 19.20
CA ALA A 85 7.09 3.37 19.23
C ALA A 85 5.80 2.80 18.59
N LEU A 86 5.91 2.09 17.48
CA LEU A 86 4.77 1.39 16.87
C LEU A 86 4.21 0.29 17.78
N ARG A 87 5.05 -0.44 18.51
CA ARG A 87 4.64 -1.51 19.41
C ARG A 87 3.95 -1.00 20.69
N THR A 88 4.18 0.26 21.08
CA THR A 88 3.45 0.89 22.21
C THR A 88 2.03 1.27 21.79
N GLN A 89 1.78 1.46 20.52
CA GLN A 89 0.45 1.70 19.96
C GLN A 89 -0.23 0.36 19.68
N ARG A 90 -1.52 0.26 19.96
CA ARG A 90 -2.30 -0.92 19.59
C ARG A 90 -2.65 -0.80 18.12
N MET A 91 -2.07 -1.67 17.29
CA MET A 91 -2.38 -1.73 15.86
C MET A 91 -3.22 -2.98 15.55
N PHE A 92 -4.12 -2.85 14.58
CA PHE A 92 -5.06 -3.90 14.24
C PHE A 92 -4.98 -4.24 12.76
N VAL A 93 -5.45 -5.44 12.41
CA VAL A 93 -5.75 -5.85 11.04
C VAL A 93 -7.16 -6.42 11.00
N ASN A 94 -7.81 -6.29 9.85
CA ASN A 94 -9.12 -6.88 9.60
C ASN A 94 -8.96 -7.91 8.50
N ASP A 95 -9.17 -9.18 8.83
CA ASP A 95 -9.23 -10.26 7.86
C ASP A 95 -10.69 -10.49 7.49
N ILE A 96 -11.01 -10.42 6.20
CA ILE A 96 -12.37 -10.55 5.70
C ILE A 96 -12.50 -11.90 5.00
N TYR A 97 -13.53 -12.66 5.42
CA TYR A 97 -13.83 -13.96 4.86
C TYR A 97 -15.27 -14.03 4.36
N LEU A 98 -15.47 -14.69 3.24
CA LEU A 98 -16.76 -15.05 2.70
C LEU A 98 -16.83 -16.58 2.58
N THR A 99 -17.89 -17.19 3.10
CA THR A 99 -18.12 -18.63 2.97
C THR A 99 -19.41 -18.85 2.19
N ILE A 100 -19.35 -19.65 1.15
CA ILE A 100 -20.51 -20.14 0.42
C ILE A 100 -20.83 -21.54 0.94
N VAL A 101 -22.03 -21.70 1.48
CA VAL A 101 -22.54 -22.97 2.00
C VAL A 101 -23.60 -23.50 1.05
N ARG A 102 -23.34 -24.66 0.46
CA ARG A 102 -24.33 -25.42 -0.29
C ARG A 102 -24.99 -26.44 0.64
N ARG A 103 -26.27 -26.26 0.88
CA ARG A 103 -27.10 -27.08 1.74
C ARG A 103 -28.15 -27.90 0.92
N GLU A 104 -28.87 -28.79 1.54
CA GLU A 104 -30.03 -29.43 0.90
C GLU A 104 -31.16 -28.41 0.66
N LEU A 105 -32.03 -28.69 -0.34
CA LEU A 105 -33.16 -27.82 -0.64
C LEU A 105 -34.05 -27.64 0.60
N GLN A 106 -34.41 -26.39 0.87
CA GLN A 106 -35.24 -25.98 1.99
C GLN A 106 -36.69 -25.73 1.51
N GLY A 107 -37.65 -25.72 2.43
CA GLY A 107 -39.06 -25.42 2.14
C GLY A 107 -39.87 -26.62 1.64
N THR A 108 -41.01 -26.35 1.01
CA THR A 108 -41.94 -27.39 0.51
C THR A 108 -41.32 -28.30 -0.54
N VAL A 109 -40.42 -27.75 -1.38
CA VAL A 109 -39.66 -28.51 -2.39
C VAL A 109 -38.64 -29.44 -1.74
N GLY A 110 -37.99 -29.01 -0.67
CA GLY A 110 -37.04 -29.85 0.09
C GLY A 110 -37.73 -31.01 0.82
N THR A 111 -38.92 -30.76 1.41
CA THR A 111 -39.69 -31.83 2.06
C THR A 111 -40.21 -32.87 1.04
N ALA A 112 -40.62 -32.43 -0.13
CA ALA A 112 -41.02 -33.35 -1.22
C ALA A 112 -39.84 -34.20 -1.71
N ASP A 113 -38.65 -33.57 -1.90
CA ASP A 113 -37.43 -34.29 -2.31
C ASP A 113 -36.98 -35.31 -1.24
N LEU A 114 -37.04 -34.96 0.04
CA LEU A 114 -36.77 -35.87 1.16
C LEU A 114 -37.75 -37.08 1.21
N VAL A 115 -39.04 -36.83 0.98
CA VAL A 115 -40.04 -37.87 0.93
C VAL A 115 -39.83 -38.81 -0.28
N ILE A 116 -39.54 -38.23 -1.44
CA ILE A 116 -39.24 -39.01 -2.65
C ILE A 116 -37.95 -39.84 -2.45
N ARG A 117 -36.91 -39.28 -1.88
CA ARG A 117 -35.65 -40.01 -1.55
C ARG A 117 -35.89 -41.13 -0.52
N LYS A 118 -36.72 -40.90 0.50
CA LYS A 118 -37.11 -41.95 1.44
C LYS A 118 -37.90 -43.06 0.79
N LEU A 119 -38.81 -42.74 -0.14
CA LEU A 119 -39.64 -43.71 -0.89
C LEU A 119 -38.81 -44.50 -1.92
N LEU A 120 -37.85 -43.87 -2.57
CA LEU A 120 -36.95 -44.51 -3.55
C LEU A 120 -35.73 -45.19 -2.89
N GLY A 121 -35.56 -45.10 -1.60
CA GLY A 121 -34.35 -45.24 -0.80
C GLY A 121 -33.89 -46.66 -0.47
N ARG A 122 -33.89 -47.61 -1.40
CA ARG A 122 -33.16 -48.90 -1.28
C ARG A 122 -32.24 -49.29 -2.46
N ARG A 123 -32.09 -48.42 -3.47
CA ARG A 123 -31.12 -48.62 -4.58
C ARG A 123 -29.97 -47.59 -4.61
N ALA A 124 -29.62 -46.99 -3.47
CA ALA A 124 -28.95 -45.70 -3.42
C ALA A 124 -27.44 -45.76 -2.98
N ALA A 125 -26.75 -46.88 -3.07
CA ALA A 125 -25.28 -46.87 -2.80
C ALA A 125 -24.50 -46.25 -3.97
N ASP A 126 -24.83 -46.58 -5.22
CA ASP A 126 -24.16 -46.02 -6.41
C ASP A 126 -24.62 -44.59 -6.75
N GLY A 127 -25.89 -44.27 -6.39
CA GLY A 127 -26.45 -42.92 -6.63
C GLY A 127 -25.95 -41.83 -5.70
N ARG A 128 -25.38 -42.15 -4.53
CA ARG A 128 -24.81 -41.16 -3.60
C ARG A 128 -23.52 -40.53 -4.12
N SER A 129 -22.63 -41.34 -4.69
CA SER A 129 -21.37 -40.85 -5.26
C SER A 129 -21.61 -39.86 -6.40
N SER A 130 -22.51 -40.19 -7.34
CA SER A 130 -22.80 -39.29 -8.47
C SER A 130 -23.54 -38.00 -8.06
N SER A 131 -24.32 -38.03 -6.96
CA SER A 131 -24.99 -36.83 -6.42
C SER A 131 -24.02 -35.91 -5.71
N GLU A 132 -23.05 -36.46 -4.97
CA GLU A 132 -22.00 -35.69 -4.30
C GLU A 132 -21.03 -35.06 -5.30
N GLU A 133 -20.65 -35.79 -6.36
CA GLU A 133 -19.82 -35.25 -7.43
C GLU A 133 -20.51 -34.09 -8.17
N ARG A 134 -21.79 -34.21 -8.49
CA ARG A 134 -22.54 -33.07 -9.06
C ARG A 134 -22.61 -31.89 -8.13
N ALA A 135 -22.86 -32.13 -6.84
CA ALA A 135 -22.89 -31.06 -5.83
C ALA A 135 -21.55 -30.34 -5.70
N LEU A 136 -20.45 -31.08 -5.83
CA LEU A 136 -19.09 -30.50 -5.82
C LEU A 136 -18.83 -29.66 -7.07
N ILE A 137 -19.23 -30.16 -8.25
CA ILE A 137 -19.10 -29.42 -9.52
C ILE A 137 -19.92 -28.12 -9.45
N GLU A 138 -21.21 -28.20 -9.04
CA GLU A 138 -22.06 -27.01 -8.88
C GLU A 138 -21.42 -25.95 -7.94
N LEU A 139 -20.88 -26.39 -6.79
CA LEU A 139 -20.22 -25.46 -5.85
C LEU A 139 -18.94 -24.87 -6.45
N THR A 140 -18.14 -25.66 -7.16
CA THR A 140 -16.92 -25.20 -7.82
C THR A 140 -17.21 -24.14 -8.88
N ASP A 141 -18.24 -24.32 -9.69
CA ASP A 141 -18.68 -23.34 -10.70
C ASP A 141 -19.15 -22.03 -10.04
N VAL A 142 -19.93 -22.15 -8.96
CA VAL A 142 -20.35 -20.99 -8.16
C VAL A 142 -19.15 -20.26 -7.58
N MET A 143 -18.17 -20.96 -7.03
CA MET A 143 -16.97 -20.34 -6.45
C MET A 143 -16.13 -19.62 -7.49
N LYS A 144 -16.09 -20.11 -8.71
CA LYS A 144 -15.42 -19.43 -9.82
C LYS A 144 -16.09 -18.09 -10.12
N ALA A 145 -17.43 -18.07 -10.24
CA ALA A 145 -18.18 -16.83 -10.44
C ALA A 145 -18.04 -15.86 -9.27
N VAL A 146 -18.07 -16.35 -8.02
CA VAL A 146 -17.85 -15.54 -6.81
C VAL A 146 -16.46 -14.88 -6.83
N ARG A 147 -15.43 -15.64 -7.15
CA ARG A 147 -14.04 -15.11 -7.23
C ARG A 147 -13.91 -14.04 -8.31
N GLU A 148 -14.49 -14.27 -9.48
CA GLU A 148 -14.46 -13.31 -10.60
C GLU A 148 -15.20 -12.01 -10.23
N SER A 149 -16.39 -12.10 -9.66
CA SER A 149 -17.20 -10.95 -9.23
C SER A 149 -16.55 -10.14 -8.10
N LEU A 150 -15.75 -10.79 -7.25
CA LEU A 150 -15.09 -10.16 -6.10
C LEU A 150 -13.60 -9.87 -6.36
N GLN A 151 -13.14 -9.87 -7.61
CA GLN A 151 -11.75 -9.61 -7.95
C GLN A 151 -11.26 -8.24 -7.45
N ALA A 152 -12.09 -7.20 -7.54
CA ALA A 152 -11.79 -5.86 -7.03
C ALA A 152 -11.52 -5.80 -5.52
N TYR A 153 -12.00 -6.81 -4.77
CA TYR A 153 -11.77 -6.94 -3.32
C TYR A 153 -10.53 -7.78 -2.98
N GLY A 154 -9.73 -8.17 -3.97
CA GLY A 154 -8.59 -9.07 -3.76
C GLY A 154 -9.00 -10.47 -3.32
N ALA A 155 -10.11 -10.99 -3.85
CA ALA A 155 -10.68 -12.27 -3.47
C ALA A 155 -9.80 -13.46 -3.87
N ARG A 156 -9.51 -14.35 -2.90
CA ARG A 156 -8.73 -15.57 -3.05
C ARG A 156 -9.44 -16.74 -2.37
N VAL A 157 -9.67 -17.82 -3.10
CA VAL A 157 -10.22 -19.05 -2.53
C VAL A 157 -9.18 -19.70 -1.61
N LEU A 158 -9.59 -20.08 -0.41
CA LEU A 158 -8.75 -20.81 0.53
C LEU A 158 -8.61 -22.26 0.09
N THR A 159 -7.40 -22.79 0.14
CA THR A 159 -7.09 -24.13 -0.34
C THR A 159 -6.10 -24.85 0.56
N VAL A 160 -5.77 -26.10 0.23
CA VAL A 160 -4.68 -26.83 0.86
C VAL A 160 -3.36 -26.43 0.21
N VAL A 161 -2.40 -25.96 1.02
CA VAL A 161 -1.11 -25.45 0.57
C VAL A 161 0.04 -26.23 1.21
N LYS A 162 1.13 -26.38 0.48
CA LYS A 162 2.34 -27.01 1.01
C LYS A 162 3.29 -25.93 1.55
N ARG A 163 3.56 -25.96 2.86
CA ARG A 163 4.52 -25.05 3.54
C ARG A 163 5.57 -25.90 4.25
N ASN A 164 6.86 -25.64 4.00
CA ASN A 164 7.97 -26.38 4.60
C ASN A 164 7.78 -27.91 4.55
N ASP A 165 7.42 -28.44 3.37
CA ASP A 165 7.12 -29.84 3.12
C ASP A 165 5.92 -30.45 3.87
N VAL A 166 5.15 -29.67 4.61
CA VAL A 166 3.92 -30.07 5.30
C VAL A 166 2.70 -29.49 4.59
N TRP A 167 1.67 -30.32 4.39
CA TRP A 167 0.39 -29.87 3.87
C TRP A 167 -0.42 -29.17 4.95
N HIS A 168 -0.85 -27.94 4.68
CA HIS A 168 -1.68 -27.10 5.56
C HIS A 168 -3.02 -26.82 4.88
N SER A 169 -4.07 -26.75 5.68
CA SER A 169 -5.42 -26.41 5.19
C SER A 169 -5.81 -25.01 5.61
N GLU A 170 -5.77 -24.05 4.69
CA GLU A 170 -6.21 -22.68 4.95
C GLU A 170 -7.69 -22.60 5.38
N PRO A 171 -8.65 -23.40 4.81
CA PRO A 171 -10.02 -23.47 5.31
C PRO A 171 -10.10 -23.87 6.80
N LEU A 172 -9.27 -24.81 7.24
CA LEU A 172 -9.23 -25.20 8.66
C LEU A 172 -8.58 -24.12 9.52
N GLU A 173 -7.53 -23.47 9.05
CA GLU A 173 -6.91 -22.34 9.76
C GLU A 173 -7.96 -21.27 10.09
N PHE A 174 -8.81 -20.93 9.12
CA PHE A 174 -9.92 -19.98 9.32
C PHE A 174 -10.95 -20.49 10.35
N LEU A 175 -11.42 -21.74 10.24
CA LEU A 175 -12.38 -22.30 11.21
C LEU A 175 -11.80 -22.40 12.62
N VAL A 176 -10.52 -22.79 12.74
CA VAL A 176 -9.78 -22.81 14.01
C VAL A 176 -9.70 -21.40 14.62
N GLN A 177 -9.46 -20.39 13.79
CA GLN A 177 -9.42 -18.99 14.22
C GLN A 177 -10.77 -18.55 14.82
N LEU A 178 -11.89 -18.92 14.23
CA LEU A 178 -13.23 -18.61 14.76
C LEU A 178 -13.46 -19.26 16.13
N VAL A 179 -13.16 -20.55 16.27
CA VAL A 179 -13.43 -21.32 17.51
C VAL A 179 -12.51 -20.91 18.65
N ASN A 180 -11.27 -20.52 18.35
CA ASN A 180 -10.27 -20.23 19.39
C ASN A 180 -10.07 -18.72 19.64
N GLY A 181 -11.03 -17.89 19.29
CA GLY A 181 -11.06 -16.47 19.63
C GLY A 181 -10.08 -15.61 18.84
N GLY A 182 -10.02 -15.78 17.52
CA GLY A 182 -9.26 -14.93 16.61
C GLY A 182 -7.76 -15.23 16.50
N PHE A 183 -7.24 -16.26 17.17
CA PHE A 183 -5.84 -16.66 17.04
C PHE A 183 -5.56 -17.34 15.70
N GLU A 184 -4.63 -16.80 14.93
CA GLU A 184 -4.07 -17.49 13.80
C GLU A 184 -3.15 -18.64 14.26
N ARG A 185 -3.34 -19.79 13.67
CA ARG A 185 -2.47 -20.93 13.89
C ARG A 185 -2.34 -21.74 12.60
N PRO A 186 -1.12 -22.02 12.12
CA PRO A 186 -0.93 -22.93 11.00
C PRO A 186 -1.52 -24.30 11.32
N MET A 187 -2.40 -24.81 10.45
CA MET A 187 -3.06 -26.11 10.65
C MET A 187 -2.57 -27.09 9.60
N ALA A 188 -1.67 -27.98 10.01
CA ALA A 188 -1.34 -29.14 9.20
C ALA A 188 -2.60 -29.98 8.95
N LEU A 189 -2.72 -30.56 7.77
CA LEU A 189 -3.88 -31.36 7.41
C LEU A 189 -4.02 -32.56 8.39
N PRO A 190 -5.07 -32.60 9.23
CA PRO A 190 -5.18 -33.58 10.30
C PRO A 190 -5.51 -34.98 9.75
N ARG A 191 -5.01 -36.01 10.43
CA ARG A 191 -5.36 -37.41 10.15
C ARG A 191 -6.61 -37.89 10.91
N MET A 192 -7.18 -37.02 11.76
CA MET A 192 -8.41 -37.25 12.51
C MET A 192 -9.62 -36.54 11.87
N LYS A 193 -10.82 -36.70 12.42
CA LYS A 193 -11.98 -35.94 11.97
C LYS A 193 -11.73 -34.45 12.15
N LEU A 194 -12.11 -33.65 11.14
CA LEU A 194 -11.85 -32.20 11.14
C LEU A 194 -12.45 -31.51 12.37
N ALA A 195 -13.64 -31.92 12.79
CA ALA A 195 -14.32 -31.35 13.96
C ALA A 195 -13.52 -31.52 15.28
N GLU A 196 -12.76 -32.59 15.42
CA GLU A 196 -11.94 -32.86 16.59
C GLU A 196 -10.66 -31.98 16.61
N ALA A 197 -10.25 -31.48 15.44
CA ALA A 197 -9.07 -30.63 15.28
C ALA A 197 -9.37 -29.14 15.45
N LEU A 198 -10.65 -28.70 15.41
CA LEU A 198 -11.02 -27.28 15.44
C LEU A 198 -10.79 -26.63 16.81
N ALA A 199 -11.23 -27.27 17.89
CA ALA A 199 -11.11 -26.71 19.23
C ALA A 199 -9.76 -27.08 19.86
N THR A 200 -8.78 -26.19 19.77
CA THR A 200 -7.46 -26.35 20.41
C THR A 200 -7.43 -25.77 21.83
N LYS A 201 -8.46 -25.02 22.22
CA LYS A 201 -8.64 -24.39 23.52
C LYS A 201 -9.90 -24.88 24.21
N ARG A 202 -9.98 -24.74 25.53
CA ARG A 202 -11.17 -25.10 26.31
C ARG A 202 -12.12 -23.91 26.37
N LEU A 203 -13.39 -24.15 26.06
CA LEU A 203 -14.44 -23.14 26.07
C LEU A 203 -15.31 -23.30 27.33
N PHE A 204 -15.52 -22.19 28.03
CA PHE A 204 -16.41 -22.14 29.20
C PHE A 204 -17.42 -21.01 28.96
N PHE A 205 -18.71 -21.34 29.11
CA PHE A 205 -19.79 -20.39 28.93
C PHE A 205 -20.40 -20.03 30.27
N GLY A 206 -20.40 -18.76 30.59
CA GLY A 206 -21.07 -18.19 31.75
C GLY A 206 -22.29 -17.37 31.35
N PRO A 207 -23.06 -16.84 32.28
CA PRO A 207 -24.27 -16.09 31.99
C PRO A 207 -24.01 -14.77 31.27
N ASN A 208 -22.87 -14.12 31.45
CA ASN A 208 -22.60 -12.81 30.88
C ASN A 208 -21.34 -12.78 30.03
N ALA A 209 -20.56 -13.85 29.97
CA ALA A 209 -19.32 -13.93 29.26
C ALA A 209 -18.90 -15.36 28.99
N LEU A 210 -18.00 -15.55 28.06
CA LEU A 210 -17.32 -16.80 27.79
C LEU A 210 -15.82 -16.67 28.04
N GLU A 211 -15.19 -17.79 28.38
CA GLU A 211 -13.74 -17.89 28.53
C GLU A 211 -13.21 -18.91 27.53
N ILE A 212 -12.20 -18.49 26.77
CA ILE A 212 -11.43 -19.32 25.83
C ILE A 212 -10.07 -19.55 26.46
N ARG A 213 -9.91 -20.67 27.16
CA ARG A 213 -8.73 -20.97 27.98
C ARG A 213 -7.69 -21.70 27.14
N GLY A 214 -6.53 -21.06 26.95
CA GLY A 214 -5.35 -21.65 26.33
C GLY A 214 -4.55 -22.56 27.25
N ALA A 215 -3.48 -23.14 26.75
CA ALA A 215 -2.55 -23.94 27.53
C ALA A 215 -1.75 -23.11 28.55
N PHE A 216 -1.49 -21.85 28.20
CA PHE A 216 -0.77 -20.90 29.05
C PHE A 216 -1.68 -19.72 29.42
N PRO A 217 -1.47 -19.08 30.61
CA PRO A 217 -2.29 -17.94 31.04
C PRO A 217 -2.38 -16.81 30.01
N GLY A 218 -1.30 -16.50 29.32
CA GLY A 218 -1.25 -15.46 28.27
C GLY A 218 -2.07 -15.78 27.02
N GLU A 219 -2.50 -17.01 26.83
CA GLU A 219 -3.36 -17.45 25.72
C GLU A 219 -4.85 -17.43 26.06
N THR A 220 -5.20 -17.19 27.33
CA THR A 220 -6.60 -17.12 27.75
C THR A 220 -7.21 -15.81 27.27
N ARG A 221 -8.43 -15.90 26.74
CA ARG A 221 -9.26 -14.77 26.32
C ARG A 221 -10.64 -14.85 26.96
N TYR A 222 -11.20 -13.69 27.20
CA TYR A 222 -12.58 -13.54 27.59
C TYR A 222 -13.38 -12.97 26.42
N GLY A 223 -14.66 -13.30 26.36
CA GLY A 223 -15.52 -12.80 25.30
C GLY A 223 -16.95 -12.54 25.76
N ALA A 224 -17.63 -11.66 25.04
CA ALA A 224 -19.07 -11.45 25.13
C ALA A 224 -19.65 -11.33 23.72
N ILE A 225 -20.88 -11.76 23.52
CA ILE A 225 -21.53 -11.71 22.23
C ILE A 225 -22.64 -10.68 22.27
N ILE A 226 -22.70 -9.85 21.25
CA ILE A 226 -23.80 -8.95 20.96
C ILE A 226 -24.41 -9.32 19.61
N SER A 227 -25.71 -9.17 19.48
CA SER A 227 -26.47 -9.44 18.25
C SER A 227 -27.31 -8.24 17.87
N VAL A 228 -27.56 -8.05 16.58
CA VAL A 228 -28.53 -7.06 16.12
C VAL A 228 -29.93 -7.58 16.49
N GLY A 229 -30.65 -6.79 17.29
CA GLY A 229 -32.03 -7.04 17.70
C GLY A 229 -33.01 -6.43 16.72
N GLU A 230 -32.80 -5.16 16.35
CA GLU A 230 -33.60 -4.46 15.36
C GLU A 230 -32.71 -3.84 14.30
N TYR A 231 -33.12 -3.99 13.05
CA TYR A 231 -32.39 -3.50 11.90
C TYR A 231 -32.69 -2.03 11.64
N PRO A 232 -31.73 -1.26 11.11
CA PRO A 232 -31.96 0.12 10.71
C PRO A 232 -32.98 0.17 9.57
N SER A 233 -33.74 1.27 9.52
CA SER A 233 -34.75 1.50 8.48
C SER A 233 -34.17 1.63 7.08
N ILE A 234 -32.93 2.14 6.98
CA ILE A 234 -32.20 2.30 5.72
C ILE A 234 -30.87 1.58 5.82
N THR A 235 -30.54 0.83 4.79
CA THR A 235 -29.22 0.19 4.68
C THR A 235 -28.46 0.78 3.50
N GLY A 236 -27.17 0.95 3.68
CA GLY A 236 -26.29 1.48 2.64
C GLY A 236 -24.88 0.89 2.72
N PRO A 237 -24.06 1.09 1.68
CA PRO A 237 -22.69 0.62 1.69
C PRO A 237 -21.91 1.35 2.78
N GLY A 238 -21.12 0.59 3.55
CA GLY A 238 -20.25 1.16 4.58
C GLY A 238 -20.89 1.34 5.96
N MET A 239 -22.09 0.79 6.20
CA MET A 239 -22.72 0.81 7.52
C MET A 239 -21.82 0.26 8.62
N LEU A 240 -21.00 -0.75 8.34
CA LEU A 240 -20.09 -1.33 9.31
C LEU A 240 -18.71 -0.65 9.37
N ASN A 241 -18.48 0.42 8.61
CA ASN A 241 -17.20 1.16 8.64
C ASN A 241 -16.82 1.72 10.03
N PRO A 242 -17.76 2.22 10.86
CA PRO A 242 -17.42 2.65 12.23
C PRO A 242 -16.76 1.53 13.04
N MET A 243 -17.17 0.28 12.86
CA MET A 243 -16.57 -0.88 13.53
C MET A 243 -15.10 -1.09 13.17
N LEU A 244 -14.69 -0.77 11.93
CA LEU A 244 -13.30 -0.92 11.48
C LEU A 244 -12.33 0.03 12.20
N LYS A 245 -12.83 1.00 12.97
CA LYS A 245 -12.04 1.97 13.76
C LYS A 245 -12.01 1.63 15.25
N VAL A 246 -12.83 0.68 15.71
CA VAL A 246 -12.90 0.30 17.12
C VAL A 246 -11.56 -0.29 17.58
N PRO A 247 -10.91 0.22 18.66
CA PRO A 247 -9.56 -0.20 19.08
C PRO A 247 -9.56 -1.48 19.92
N HIS A 248 -10.33 -2.48 19.49
CA HIS A 248 -10.50 -3.77 20.19
C HIS A 248 -10.49 -4.94 19.23
N GLU A 249 -10.25 -6.14 19.76
CA GLU A 249 -10.35 -7.39 19.02
C GLU A 249 -11.80 -7.90 19.04
N PHE A 250 -12.32 -8.26 17.88
CA PHE A 250 -13.66 -8.85 17.76
C PHE A 250 -13.80 -9.65 16.46
N ILE A 251 -14.85 -10.46 16.42
CA ILE A 251 -15.25 -11.20 15.20
C ILE A 251 -16.69 -10.81 14.88
N VAL A 252 -16.90 -10.15 13.73
CA VAL A 252 -18.25 -9.96 13.16
C VAL A 252 -18.61 -11.18 12.36
N THR A 253 -19.77 -11.74 12.60
CA THR A 253 -20.33 -12.84 11.81
C THR A 253 -21.68 -12.43 11.30
N GLN A 254 -21.88 -12.58 9.99
CA GLN A 254 -23.17 -12.44 9.33
C GLN A 254 -23.49 -13.72 8.59
N SER A 255 -24.75 -14.13 8.59
CA SER A 255 -25.24 -15.17 7.67
C SER A 255 -26.45 -14.68 6.90
N PHE A 256 -26.57 -15.10 5.66
CA PHE A 256 -27.72 -14.85 4.80
C PHE A 256 -28.12 -16.17 4.12
N ALA A 257 -29.18 -16.75 4.62
CA ALA A 257 -29.72 -18.01 4.12
C ALA A 257 -30.86 -17.73 3.15
N ILE A 258 -30.63 -17.92 1.85
CA ILE A 258 -31.60 -17.64 0.79
C ILE A 258 -32.85 -18.49 1.03
N ILE A 259 -34.02 -17.88 0.92
CA ILE A 259 -35.33 -18.56 0.99
C ILE A 259 -36.03 -18.53 -0.36
N ASP A 260 -36.90 -19.52 -0.59
CA ASP A 260 -37.66 -19.61 -1.82
C ASP A 260 -38.70 -18.48 -1.92
N LYS A 261 -38.98 -18.01 -3.14
CA LYS A 261 -39.91 -16.92 -3.43
C LYS A 261 -41.31 -17.15 -2.81
N PRO A 262 -41.93 -18.36 -2.87
CA PRO A 262 -43.19 -18.61 -2.19
C PRO A 262 -43.13 -18.44 -0.66
N GLN A 263 -42.02 -18.87 -0.06
CA GLN A 263 -41.80 -18.72 1.38
C GLN A 263 -41.67 -17.26 1.79
N ALA A 264 -40.92 -16.46 1.00
CA ALA A 264 -40.77 -15.02 1.22
C ALA A 264 -42.14 -14.32 1.13
N LEU A 265 -42.93 -14.58 0.09
CA LEU A 265 -44.28 -14.04 -0.09
C LEU A 265 -45.18 -14.35 1.11
N THR A 266 -45.19 -15.63 1.56
CA THR A 266 -45.99 -16.05 2.72
C THR A 266 -45.60 -15.29 3.99
N GLN A 267 -44.29 -15.01 4.19
CA GLN A 267 -43.83 -14.22 5.34
C GLN A 267 -44.25 -12.75 5.21
N MET A 268 -44.14 -12.16 4.02
CA MET A 268 -44.60 -10.77 3.76
C MET A 268 -46.12 -10.65 4.01
N GLU A 269 -46.91 -11.58 3.57
CA GLU A 269 -48.36 -11.60 3.82
C GLU A 269 -48.72 -11.72 5.32
N ARG A 270 -47.92 -12.47 6.09
CA ARG A 270 -48.11 -12.54 7.55
C ARG A 270 -47.77 -11.22 8.23
N VAL A 271 -46.74 -10.52 7.76
CA VAL A 271 -46.39 -9.17 8.26
C VAL A 271 -47.50 -8.19 7.89
N GLY A 272 -47.94 -8.16 6.64
CA GLY A 272 -49.04 -7.29 6.17
C GLY A 272 -50.30 -7.45 7.04
N ARG A 273 -50.76 -8.69 7.29
CA ARG A 273 -51.90 -8.95 8.17
C ARG A 273 -51.75 -8.43 9.61
N LYS A 274 -50.50 -8.38 10.14
CA LYS A 274 -50.26 -7.80 11.45
C LYS A 274 -50.32 -6.27 11.43
N ILE A 275 -49.88 -5.65 10.33
CA ILE A 275 -49.92 -4.20 10.13
C ILE A 275 -51.38 -3.74 10.00
N ASP A 276 -52.17 -4.44 9.20
CA ASP A 276 -53.61 -4.13 9.02
C ASP A 276 -54.42 -4.18 10.31
N MET A 277 -53.92 -4.88 11.35
CA MET A 277 -54.54 -4.99 12.67
C MET A 277 -54.08 -3.87 13.64
N SER A 278 -53.11 -3.02 13.25
CA SER A 278 -52.57 -1.95 14.08
C SER A 278 -52.93 -0.58 13.51
N ASP A 279 -53.80 0.17 14.18
CA ASP A 279 -54.65 1.28 13.64
C ASP A 279 -53.96 2.58 13.25
N GLU A 280 -52.64 2.85 13.46
CA GLU A 280 -52.11 4.21 13.24
C GLU A 280 -50.73 4.33 12.51
N ALA A 281 -49.97 3.27 12.39
CA ALA A 281 -48.66 3.33 11.67
C ALA A 281 -48.72 2.65 10.30
N GLY A 282 -49.90 2.29 9.83
CA GLY A 282 -50.11 1.29 8.79
C GLY A 282 -49.74 1.68 7.35
N SER A 283 -49.88 2.97 6.97
CA SER A 283 -49.82 3.30 5.53
C SER A 283 -48.37 3.27 4.99
N ILE A 284 -47.39 3.83 5.67
CA ILE A 284 -46.01 3.92 5.19
C ILE A 284 -45.35 2.52 5.18
N VAL A 285 -45.62 1.72 6.22
CA VAL A 285 -45.08 0.34 6.30
C VAL A 285 -45.76 -0.60 5.31
N ALA A 286 -47.04 -0.37 5.03
CA ALA A 286 -47.79 -1.10 4.00
C ALA A 286 -47.24 -0.77 2.59
N ASP A 287 -46.98 0.48 2.29
CA ASP A 287 -46.39 0.90 1.01
C ASP A 287 -45.00 0.28 0.81
N GLN A 288 -44.14 0.34 1.84
CA GLN A 288 -42.82 -0.30 1.81
C GLN A 288 -42.89 -1.82 1.64
N LEU A 289 -43.89 -2.47 2.23
CA LEU A 289 -44.11 -3.90 2.05
C LEU A 289 -44.60 -4.22 0.62
N GLY A 290 -45.40 -3.32 0.02
CA GLY A 290 -45.81 -3.38 -1.38
C GLY A 290 -44.60 -3.29 -2.32
N GLU A 291 -43.75 -2.31 -2.14
CA GLU A 291 -42.50 -2.17 -2.91
C GLU A 291 -41.58 -3.39 -2.76
N ALA A 292 -41.41 -3.89 -1.54
CA ALA A 292 -40.62 -5.10 -1.27
C ALA A 292 -41.17 -6.35 -1.98
N ARG A 293 -42.51 -6.46 -2.08
CA ARG A 293 -43.18 -7.53 -2.81
C ARG A 293 -42.95 -7.40 -4.32
N ASP A 294 -43.04 -6.19 -4.85
CA ASP A 294 -42.85 -5.93 -6.28
C ASP A 294 -41.38 -6.18 -6.68
N GLU A 295 -40.40 -5.79 -5.87
CA GLU A 295 -38.98 -6.13 -6.07
C GLU A 295 -38.72 -7.65 -6.09
N LEU A 296 -39.42 -8.41 -5.21
CA LEU A 296 -39.30 -9.85 -5.20
C LEU A 296 -39.96 -10.46 -6.44
N LEU A 297 -41.13 -9.92 -6.88
CA LEU A 297 -41.86 -10.42 -8.05
C LEU A 297 -41.11 -10.14 -9.34
N SER A 298 -40.54 -8.97 -9.49
CA SER A 298 -39.67 -8.58 -10.64
C SER A 298 -38.29 -9.25 -10.63
N SER A 299 -37.95 -9.98 -9.56
CA SER A 299 -36.62 -10.57 -9.34
C SER A 299 -35.46 -9.54 -9.26
N GLU A 300 -35.75 -8.31 -8.90
CA GLU A 300 -34.75 -7.28 -8.61
C GLU A 300 -34.02 -7.51 -7.29
N ALA A 301 -34.65 -8.19 -6.35
CA ALA A 301 -34.06 -8.62 -5.10
C ALA A 301 -34.47 -10.07 -4.76
N LEU A 302 -33.60 -10.79 -4.08
CA LEU A 302 -33.90 -12.03 -3.36
C LEU A 302 -34.11 -11.71 -1.88
N TYR A 303 -34.78 -12.62 -1.18
CA TYR A 303 -34.93 -12.52 0.27
C TYR A 303 -34.27 -13.70 0.95
N GLY A 304 -33.75 -13.46 2.15
CA GLY A 304 -33.11 -14.48 2.96
C GLY A 304 -33.23 -14.18 4.45
N LEU A 305 -32.98 -15.20 5.24
CA LEU A 305 -32.89 -15.08 6.69
C LEU A 305 -31.48 -14.65 7.04
N HIS A 306 -31.36 -13.45 7.59
CA HIS A 306 -30.10 -12.84 8.00
C HIS A 306 -29.96 -12.83 9.52
N HIS A 307 -28.72 -12.97 10.01
CA HIS A 307 -28.34 -12.61 11.36
C HIS A 307 -26.99 -11.90 11.35
N LEU A 308 -26.77 -11.07 12.36
CA LEU A 308 -25.49 -10.43 12.60
C LEU A 308 -25.16 -10.51 14.09
N THR A 309 -24.00 -11.07 14.39
CA THR A 309 -23.44 -11.16 15.74
C THR A 309 -22.01 -10.64 15.75
N VAL A 310 -21.59 -10.11 16.89
CA VAL A 310 -20.21 -9.68 17.14
C VAL A 310 -19.71 -10.36 18.42
N LEU A 311 -18.70 -11.18 18.28
CA LEU A 311 -17.94 -11.72 19.40
C LEU A 311 -16.87 -10.71 19.81
N CYS A 312 -17.11 -9.95 20.87
CA CYS A 312 -16.16 -9.03 21.48
C CYS A 312 -15.15 -9.81 22.31
N LEU A 313 -13.85 -9.55 22.14
CA LEU A 313 -12.76 -10.29 22.76
C LEU A 313 -11.86 -9.38 23.60
N GLY A 314 -11.29 -9.91 24.68
CA GLY A 314 -10.36 -9.19 25.53
C GLY A 314 -9.45 -10.11 26.33
N LYS A 315 -8.34 -9.56 26.85
CA LYS A 315 -7.44 -10.25 27.78
C LYS A 315 -7.98 -10.23 29.21
N THR A 316 -8.82 -9.25 29.51
CA THR A 316 -9.49 -9.06 30.78
C THR A 316 -10.99 -8.83 30.55
N MET A 317 -11.79 -8.99 31.62
CA MET A 317 -13.23 -8.69 31.55
C MET A 317 -13.49 -7.20 31.31
N ASP A 318 -12.62 -6.32 31.80
CA ASP A 318 -12.72 -4.87 31.54
C ASP A 318 -12.46 -4.54 30.07
N ASP A 319 -11.52 -5.24 29.41
CA ASP A 319 -11.30 -5.10 27.97
C ASP A 319 -12.55 -5.52 27.19
N VAL A 320 -13.19 -6.62 27.58
CA VAL A 320 -14.43 -7.10 26.96
C VAL A 320 -15.56 -6.09 27.16
N ALA A 321 -15.71 -5.53 28.36
CA ALA A 321 -16.75 -4.53 28.66
C ALA A 321 -16.56 -3.27 27.79
N ARG A 322 -15.34 -2.77 27.67
CA ARG A 322 -15.00 -1.64 26.77
C ARG A 322 -15.29 -1.98 25.30
N CYS A 323 -14.86 -3.16 24.85
CA CYS A 323 -15.14 -3.61 23.49
C CYS A 323 -16.65 -3.65 23.20
N VAL A 324 -17.46 -4.21 24.09
CA VAL A 324 -18.93 -4.24 23.97
C VAL A 324 -19.52 -2.84 23.87
N THR A 325 -19.03 -1.90 24.68
CA THR A 325 -19.48 -0.50 24.65
C THR A 325 -19.15 0.16 23.33
N ASP A 326 -17.90 0.06 22.86
CA ASP A 326 -17.45 0.74 21.66
C ASP A 326 -18.08 0.13 20.39
N VAL A 327 -18.18 -1.19 20.30
CA VAL A 327 -18.89 -1.89 19.22
C VAL A 327 -20.38 -1.58 19.25
N GLY A 328 -20.99 -1.56 20.43
CA GLY A 328 -22.39 -1.16 20.62
C GLY A 328 -22.65 0.26 20.16
N THR A 329 -21.75 1.19 20.49
CA THR A 329 -21.82 2.59 20.01
C THR A 329 -21.75 2.64 18.48
N ALA A 330 -20.79 1.93 17.86
CA ALA A 330 -20.65 1.86 16.40
C ALA A 330 -21.91 1.29 15.70
N LEU A 331 -22.60 0.33 16.31
CA LEU A 331 -23.88 -0.17 15.81
C LEU A 331 -25.01 0.86 15.98
N THR A 332 -25.02 1.59 17.10
CA THR A 332 -26.02 2.62 17.37
C THR A 332 -25.88 3.81 16.42
N GLU A 333 -24.65 4.20 16.05
CA GLU A 333 -24.39 5.25 15.04
C GLU A 333 -25.06 4.97 13.69
N VAL A 334 -25.24 3.70 13.33
CA VAL A 334 -25.94 3.27 12.13
C VAL A 334 -27.40 2.89 12.38
N SER A 335 -27.96 3.32 13.51
CA SER A 335 -29.37 3.06 13.91
C SER A 335 -29.73 1.58 14.03
N ALA A 336 -28.78 0.70 14.31
CA ALA A 336 -29.02 -0.69 14.63
C ALA A 336 -29.19 -0.84 16.17
N LEU A 337 -30.30 -1.40 16.61
CA LEU A 337 -30.46 -1.77 18.04
C LEU A 337 -29.81 -3.12 18.29
N TRP A 338 -28.93 -3.17 19.26
CA TRP A 338 -28.18 -4.37 19.59
C TRP A 338 -28.56 -4.92 20.98
N VAL A 339 -28.37 -6.21 21.17
CA VAL A 339 -28.67 -6.93 22.40
C VAL A 339 -27.43 -7.74 22.78
N ARG A 340 -27.06 -7.73 24.06
CA ARG A 340 -26.07 -8.66 24.60
C ARG A 340 -26.71 -10.02 24.79
N GLU A 341 -26.01 -11.06 24.31
CA GLU A 341 -26.49 -12.44 24.43
C GLU A 341 -26.06 -13.03 25.78
N ASP A 342 -27.02 -13.18 26.69
CA ASP A 342 -26.81 -13.76 27.99
C ASP A 342 -27.16 -15.25 27.95
N LEU A 343 -28.47 -15.58 27.96
CA LEU A 343 -28.97 -16.95 27.88
C LEU A 343 -28.59 -17.68 26.61
N ASN A 344 -28.46 -16.94 25.51
CA ASN A 344 -28.07 -17.45 24.21
C ASN A 344 -26.57 -17.34 23.90
N CYS A 345 -25.72 -17.10 24.91
CA CYS A 345 -24.27 -16.90 24.70
C CYS A 345 -23.63 -18.10 23.97
N GLU A 346 -23.87 -19.32 24.45
CA GLU A 346 -23.34 -20.54 23.84
C GLU A 346 -23.91 -20.80 22.45
N PRO A 347 -25.23 -20.81 22.21
CA PRO A 347 -25.77 -20.93 20.85
C PRO A 347 -25.24 -19.84 19.90
N ALA A 348 -25.20 -18.59 20.31
CA ALA A 348 -24.70 -17.50 19.50
C ALA A 348 -23.21 -17.65 19.14
N PHE A 349 -22.40 -18.20 20.04
CA PHE A 349 -21.02 -18.57 19.75
C PHE A 349 -20.94 -19.64 18.65
N TRP A 350 -21.70 -20.72 18.78
CA TRP A 350 -21.67 -21.78 17.79
C TRP A 350 -22.30 -21.37 16.43
N ALA A 351 -23.19 -20.37 16.42
CA ALA A 351 -23.74 -19.77 15.21
C ALA A 351 -22.67 -19.01 14.39
N THR A 352 -21.51 -18.66 14.96
CA THR A 352 -20.40 -18.04 14.24
C THR A 352 -19.76 -18.99 13.23
N LEU A 353 -19.88 -20.30 13.45
CA LEU A 353 -19.36 -21.30 12.51
C LEU A 353 -20.28 -21.43 11.30
N PRO A 354 -19.74 -21.33 10.06
CA PRO A 354 -20.53 -21.53 8.84
C PRO A 354 -21.22 -22.88 8.83
N GLY A 355 -22.50 -22.86 8.46
CA GLY A 355 -23.34 -24.07 8.40
C GLY A 355 -24.13 -24.38 9.66
N ASN A 356 -23.81 -23.80 10.82
CA ASN A 356 -24.49 -24.04 12.08
C ASN A 356 -25.83 -23.28 12.21
N PHE A 357 -26.72 -23.40 11.24
CA PHE A 357 -28.00 -22.65 11.18
C PHE A 357 -28.95 -22.95 12.35
N ALA A 358 -28.84 -24.12 12.97
CA ALA A 358 -29.66 -24.50 14.12
C ALA A 358 -29.41 -23.63 15.35
N TYR A 359 -28.20 -23.07 15.48
CA TYR A 359 -27.78 -22.22 16.59
C TYR A 359 -28.10 -20.73 16.40
N VAL A 360 -28.56 -20.34 15.20
CA VAL A 360 -28.94 -18.93 14.91
C VAL A 360 -30.25 -18.60 15.59
N ALA A 361 -30.19 -17.92 16.75
CA ALA A 361 -31.35 -17.56 17.55
C ALA A 361 -32.09 -16.33 16.98
N ARG A 362 -31.36 -15.26 16.60
CA ARG A 362 -31.92 -14.01 16.07
C ARG A 362 -31.72 -13.94 14.58
N LYS A 363 -32.82 -14.13 13.83
CA LYS A 363 -32.79 -14.04 12.37
C LYS A 363 -33.98 -13.23 11.88
N SER A 364 -33.72 -12.33 10.95
CA SER A 364 -34.72 -11.49 10.30
C SER A 364 -34.68 -11.67 8.80
N MET A 365 -35.83 -11.55 8.17
CA MET A 365 -35.92 -11.59 6.71
C MET A 365 -35.51 -10.23 6.15
N ILE A 366 -34.47 -10.20 5.34
CA ILE A 366 -34.01 -9.00 4.63
C ILE A 366 -33.84 -9.29 3.13
N SER A 367 -33.75 -8.22 2.32
CA SER A 367 -33.48 -8.35 0.89
C SER A 367 -31.99 -8.56 0.60
N SER A 368 -31.67 -9.04 -0.60
CA SER A 368 -30.28 -9.12 -1.09
C SER A 368 -29.63 -7.74 -1.22
N LYS A 369 -30.40 -6.67 -1.48
CA LYS A 369 -29.94 -5.27 -1.47
C LYS A 369 -29.46 -4.87 -0.08
N ASN A 370 -30.25 -5.19 0.98
CA ASN A 370 -29.84 -4.93 2.36
C ASN A 370 -28.61 -5.74 2.75
N MET A 371 -28.54 -7.02 2.40
CA MET A 371 -27.36 -7.87 2.64
C MET A 371 -26.13 -7.31 1.94
N ALA A 372 -26.24 -6.83 0.70
CA ALA A 372 -25.14 -6.18 -0.01
C ALA A 372 -24.68 -4.88 0.67
N GLY A 373 -25.57 -4.15 1.34
CA GLY A 373 -25.27 -2.99 2.16
C GLY A 373 -24.47 -3.35 3.41
N PHE A 374 -24.88 -4.40 4.14
CA PHE A 374 -24.16 -4.92 5.31
C PHE A 374 -22.82 -5.57 4.95
N SER A 375 -22.69 -6.16 3.76
CA SER A 375 -21.48 -6.83 3.29
C SER A 375 -20.72 -5.96 2.31
N ALA A 376 -20.36 -4.73 2.73
CA ALA A 376 -19.60 -3.81 1.89
C ALA A 376 -18.18 -4.28 1.60
N PHE A 377 -17.63 -5.17 2.41
CA PHE A 377 -16.24 -5.67 2.36
C PHE A 377 -15.20 -4.55 2.31
N HIS A 378 -15.51 -3.45 3.01
CA HIS A 378 -14.59 -2.35 3.18
C HIS A 378 -13.45 -2.73 4.12
N ASN A 379 -12.25 -2.24 3.83
CA ASN A 379 -11.08 -2.45 4.68
C ASN A 379 -10.07 -1.31 4.51
N TYR A 380 -9.08 -1.30 5.39
CA TYR A 380 -7.90 -0.46 5.25
C TYR A 380 -6.80 -1.29 4.59
N PRO A 381 -6.10 -0.74 3.58
CA PRO A 381 -5.02 -1.45 2.93
C PRO A 381 -3.91 -1.82 3.92
N SER A 382 -3.42 -3.03 3.84
CA SER A 382 -2.27 -3.50 4.64
C SER A 382 -0.94 -3.41 3.91
N GLY A 383 -0.94 -3.13 2.60
CA GLY A 383 0.25 -3.26 1.77
C GLY A 383 0.67 -4.72 1.55
N ARG A 384 1.90 -4.93 1.10
CA ARG A 384 2.42 -6.26 0.79
C ARG A 384 3.63 -6.59 1.66
N THR A 385 3.57 -7.73 2.35
CA THR A 385 4.67 -8.26 3.18
C THR A 385 5.59 -9.22 2.43
N GLY A 386 5.12 -9.80 1.33
CA GLY A 386 5.88 -10.75 0.51
C GLY A 386 5.60 -10.58 -0.98
N GLY A 387 6.44 -11.18 -1.83
CA GLY A 387 6.34 -11.07 -3.28
C GLY A 387 6.61 -9.66 -3.81
N VAL A 388 7.34 -8.84 -3.05
CA VAL A 388 7.76 -7.49 -3.44
C VAL A 388 9.11 -7.55 -4.14
N HIS A 389 9.35 -6.61 -5.06
CA HIS A 389 10.50 -6.66 -5.97
C HIS A 389 11.86 -6.70 -5.23
N TRP A 390 12.02 -5.91 -4.16
CA TRP A 390 13.24 -5.93 -3.33
C TRP A 390 13.21 -6.95 -2.17
N GLY A 391 12.31 -7.94 -2.24
CA GLY A 391 12.28 -9.09 -1.33
C GLY A 391 11.48 -8.86 -0.04
N MET A 392 11.50 -7.67 0.54
CA MET A 392 10.79 -7.32 1.77
C MET A 392 10.24 -5.88 1.73
N PRO A 393 9.25 -5.54 2.57
CA PRO A 393 8.76 -4.17 2.66
C PRO A 393 9.83 -3.21 3.19
N ILE A 394 9.72 -1.95 2.76
CA ILE A 394 10.65 -0.89 3.16
C ILE A 394 10.38 -0.47 4.61
N SER A 395 9.13 -0.23 4.96
CA SER A 395 8.73 0.23 6.29
C SER A 395 7.29 -0.15 6.60
N VAL A 396 6.93 -0.05 7.87
CA VAL A 396 5.54 -0.09 8.34
C VAL A 396 5.08 1.33 8.64
N LEU A 397 3.98 1.75 8.03
CA LEU A 397 3.33 3.03 8.30
C LEU A 397 1.99 2.80 9.01
N GLU A 398 1.49 3.81 9.70
CA GLU A 398 0.20 3.77 10.38
C GLU A 398 -0.89 4.35 9.47
N THR A 399 -2.03 3.67 9.32
CA THR A 399 -3.20 4.23 8.64
C THR A 399 -4.07 5.08 9.57
N THR A 400 -5.12 5.69 9.05
CA THR A 400 -6.09 6.50 9.83
C THR A 400 -6.87 5.71 10.89
N SER A 401 -6.93 4.38 10.76
CA SER A 401 -7.64 3.49 11.71
C SER A 401 -6.71 2.68 12.61
N GLN A 402 -5.45 3.12 12.74
CA GLN A 402 -4.43 2.39 13.52
C GLN A 402 -4.19 0.97 12.96
N THR A 403 -4.30 0.79 11.65
CA THR A 403 -3.87 -0.43 10.99
C THR A 403 -2.47 -0.28 10.42
N ALA A 404 -1.74 -1.39 10.33
CA ALA A 404 -0.39 -1.43 9.79
C ALA A 404 -0.42 -1.44 8.25
N TYR A 405 0.34 -0.53 7.62
CA TYR A 405 0.55 -0.52 6.19
C TYR A 405 2.01 -0.81 5.86
N PHE A 406 2.28 -1.92 5.19
CA PHE A 406 3.61 -2.33 4.75
C PHE A 406 3.95 -1.65 3.43
N PHE A 407 4.73 -0.58 3.53
CA PHE A 407 5.09 0.26 2.40
C PHE A 407 6.17 -0.37 1.51
N ASN A 408 5.99 -0.25 0.21
CA ASN A 408 6.94 -0.61 -0.84
C ASN A 408 6.95 0.47 -1.91
N PHE A 409 8.12 0.73 -2.54
CA PHE A 409 8.18 1.63 -3.68
C PHE A 409 7.59 1.00 -4.94
N HIS A 410 7.73 -0.31 -5.09
CA HIS A 410 7.43 -1.01 -6.33
C HIS A 410 5.97 -1.44 -6.44
N VAL A 411 5.41 -1.16 -7.61
CA VAL A 411 4.24 -1.84 -8.16
C VAL A 411 4.76 -2.81 -9.22
N ARG A 412 4.70 -4.11 -8.94
CA ARG A 412 5.39 -5.15 -9.72
C ARG A 412 6.91 -4.91 -9.75
N ASP A 413 7.49 -4.58 -10.93
CA ASP A 413 8.93 -4.29 -11.15
C ASP A 413 9.25 -2.80 -11.28
N LEU A 414 8.24 -1.92 -11.26
CA LEU A 414 8.40 -0.48 -11.42
C LEU A 414 8.34 0.21 -10.05
N GLY A 415 9.45 0.81 -9.63
CA GLY A 415 9.60 1.42 -8.31
C GLY A 415 9.78 2.94 -8.30
N ASN A 416 9.71 3.61 -9.47
CA ASN A 416 9.80 5.06 -9.49
C ASN A 416 8.63 5.71 -8.76
N PHE A 417 8.88 6.88 -8.15
CA PHE A 417 7.88 7.51 -7.30
C PHE A 417 7.95 9.03 -7.32
N THR A 418 6.87 9.69 -6.89
CA THR A 418 6.84 11.14 -6.66
C THR A 418 6.44 11.48 -5.24
N LEU A 419 6.98 12.59 -4.71
CA LEU A 419 6.54 13.23 -3.48
C LEU A 419 6.03 14.65 -3.79
N ASN A 420 4.73 14.85 -3.64
CA ASN A 420 4.03 16.08 -4.00
C ASN A 420 3.51 16.79 -2.75
N GLY A 421 3.91 18.03 -2.51
CA GLY A 421 3.36 18.78 -1.38
C GLY A 421 4.13 20.08 -1.09
N PRO A 422 3.48 21.04 -0.40
CA PRO A 422 4.06 22.36 -0.16
C PRO A 422 5.31 22.30 0.70
N SER A 423 6.08 23.39 0.71
CA SER A 423 7.24 23.52 1.59
C SER A 423 6.82 23.38 3.05
N GLY A 424 7.62 22.69 3.86
CA GLY A 424 7.35 22.44 5.27
C GLY A 424 6.33 21.32 5.55
N SER A 425 5.78 20.64 4.53
CA SER A 425 4.83 19.52 4.71
C SER A 425 5.46 18.25 5.28
N GLY A 426 6.80 18.14 5.27
CA GLY A 426 7.54 16.98 5.77
C GLY A 426 8.06 16.03 4.68
N LYS A 427 8.06 16.43 3.41
CA LYS A 427 8.60 15.64 2.29
C LYS A 427 9.99 15.09 2.56
N THR A 428 10.94 15.97 2.90
CA THR A 428 12.36 15.63 3.15
C THR A 428 12.49 14.65 4.31
N VAL A 429 11.72 14.84 5.39
CA VAL A 429 11.70 13.91 6.54
C VAL A 429 11.20 12.53 6.13
N LEU A 430 10.09 12.46 5.38
CA LEU A 430 9.54 11.20 4.90
C LEU A 430 10.53 10.49 3.97
N LEU A 431 11.13 11.23 3.04
CA LEU A 431 12.13 10.68 2.12
C LEU A 431 13.34 10.14 2.85
N GLY A 432 13.94 10.93 3.74
CA GLY A 432 15.08 10.50 4.55
C GLY A 432 14.75 9.28 5.40
N PHE A 433 13.54 9.23 5.99
CA PHE A 433 13.07 8.07 6.72
C PHE A 433 12.94 6.83 5.81
N LEU A 434 12.28 6.93 4.66
CA LEU A 434 12.13 5.81 3.73
C LEU A 434 13.48 5.35 3.16
N ALA A 435 14.40 6.28 2.88
CA ALA A 435 15.74 5.96 2.44
C ALA A 435 16.57 5.25 3.52
N ALA A 436 16.45 5.69 4.78
CA ALA A 436 17.06 5.00 5.93
C ALA A 436 16.49 3.58 6.11
N GLN A 437 15.18 3.43 6.00
CA GLN A 437 14.51 2.15 6.10
C GLN A 437 14.85 1.21 4.93
N ALA A 438 15.05 1.75 3.72
CA ALA A 438 15.48 0.97 2.57
C ALA A 438 16.87 0.32 2.75
N GLN A 439 17.71 0.85 3.66
CA GLN A 439 19.01 0.27 3.96
C GLN A 439 18.97 -1.13 4.59
N ARG A 440 17.77 -1.65 4.92
CA ARG A 440 17.56 -3.05 5.36
C ARG A 440 17.59 -4.07 4.23
N ILE A 441 17.40 -3.63 3.00
CA ILE A 441 17.33 -4.52 1.82
C ILE A 441 18.71 -5.16 1.57
N THR A 442 18.68 -6.41 1.13
CA THR A 442 19.91 -7.14 0.80
C THR A 442 19.87 -7.59 -0.67
N PRO A 443 20.88 -7.22 -1.49
CA PRO A 443 22.01 -6.34 -1.20
C PRO A 443 21.55 -4.90 -0.90
N ARG A 444 22.33 -4.17 -0.08
CA ARG A 444 22.00 -2.82 0.36
C ARG A 444 21.86 -1.86 -0.82
N PRO A 445 20.77 -1.08 -0.92
CA PRO A 445 20.62 -0.10 -1.98
C PRO A 445 21.69 0.97 -1.95
N LYS A 446 22.28 1.23 -3.13
CA LYS A 446 23.08 2.43 -3.34
C LYS A 446 22.15 3.63 -3.33
N LEU A 447 22.60 4.75 -2.79
CA LEU A 447 21.77 5.94 -2.57
C LEU A 447 22.41 7.17 -3.19
N VAL A 448 21.67 7.81 -4.10
CA VAL A 448 22.07 9.06 -4.74
C VAL A 448 21.00 10.11 -4.46
N MET A 449 21.41 11.24 -3.87
CA MET A 449 20.50 12.35 -3.56
C MET A 449 20.98 13.61 -4.28
N ILE A 450 20.12 14.16 -5.13
CA ILE A 450 20.31 15.48 -5.74
C ILE A 450 19.32 16.41 -5.05
N ASP A 451 19.88 17.27 -4.23
CA ASP A 451 19.18 18.02 -3.19
C ASP A 451 19.24 19.54 -3.46
N LYS A 452 18.36 20.25 -2.80
CA LYS A 452 18.32 21.70 -2.74
C LYS A 452 18.33 22.15 -1.28
N ASP A 453 19.08 23.24 -1.01
CA ASP A 453 19.17 23.86 0.32
C ASP A 453 19.74 22.92 1.40
N ARG A 454 20.53 21.91 1.01
CA ARG A 454 21.22 20.96 1.90
C ARG A 454 20.30 20.21 2.87
N GLY A 455 19.06 19.96 2.47
CA GLY A 455 18.03 19.35 3.33
C GLY A 455 18.36 17.92 3.77
N LEU A 456 19.15 17.17 2.98
CA LEU A 456 19.56 15.78 3.25
C LEU A 456 21.05 15.64 3.58
N ASP A 457 21.82 16.73 3.71
CA ASP A 457 23.26 16.70 3.98
C ASP A 457 23.61 15.91 5.24
N ILE A 458 22.99 16.26 6.38
CA ILE A 458 23.22 15.60 7.67
C ILE A 458 22.92 14.10 7.56
N PHE A 459 21.79 13.76 6.92
CA PHE A 459 21.37 12.38 6.74
C PHE A 459 22.36 11.57 5.90
N MET A 460 22.78 12.08 4.73
CA MET A 460 23.72 11.39 3.85
C MET A 460 25.05 11.12 4.53
N ARG A 461 25.57 12.11 5.27
CA ARG A 461 26.81 11.98 6.05
C ARG A 461 26.66 11.00 7.22
N SER A 462 25.49 10.96 7.86
CA SER A 462 25.23 9.99 8.95
C SER A 462 25.27 8.53 8.48
N LEU A 463 25.01 8.31 7.19
CA LEU A 463 25.18 7.00 6.56
C LEU A 463 26.62 6.66 6.18
N GLY A 464 27.58 7.56 6.44
CA GLY A 464 28.97 7.44 5.98
C GLY A 464 29.13 7.79 4.50
N GLY A 465 28.13 8.43 3.91
CA GLY A 465 28.15 8.87 2.53
C GLY A 465 28.90 10.20 2.34
N ARG A 466 29.22 10.50 1.10
CA ARG A 466 29.74 11.80 0.69
C ARG A 466 28.59 12.75 0.35
N TYR A 467 28.78 14.01 0.67
CA TYR A 467 27.85 15.06 0.29
C TYR A 467 28.63 16.29 -0.18
N GLU A 468 28.45 16.62 -1.46
CA GLU A 468 29.19 17.69 -2.13
C GLU A 468 28.28 18.92 -2.34
N VAL A 469 28.80 20.09 -2.05
CA VAL A 469 28.06 21.34 -2.24
C VAL A 469 28.66 22.05 -3.45
N LEU A 470 27.93 22.06 -4.56
CA LEU A 470 28.37 22.75 -5.78
C LEU A 470 28.10 24.24 -5.63
N LYS A 471 29.16 25.04 -5.43
CA LYS A 471 29.09 26.49 -5.30
C LYS A 471 29.67 27.17 -6.53
N ALA A 472 28.93 28.11 -7.09
CA ALA A 472 29.40 28.89 -8.22
C ALA A 472 30.69 29.65 -7.86
N GLY A 473 31.70 29.49 -8.70
CA GLY A 473 33.04 30.14 -8.49
C GLY A 473 34.01 29.35 -7.59
N GLU A 474 33.60 28.27 -6.91
CA GLU A 474 34.47 27.34 -6.19
C GLU A 474 34.73 26.08 -7.05
N PRO A 475 35.97 25.56 -7.16
CA PRO A 475 36.25 24.36 -7.93
C PRO A 475 35.37 23.16 -7.51
N SER A 476 34.66 22.57 -8.45
CA SER A 476 33.81 21.41 -8.17
C SER A 476 34.58 20.10 -7.99
N GLY A 477 35.81 20.06 -8.47
CA GLY A 477 36.60 18.83 -8.55
C GLY A 477 36.16 17.88 -9.70
N PHE A 478 35.32 18.32 -10.62
CA PHE A 478 34.92 17.49 -11.77
C PHE A 478 35.86 17.76 -12.96
N ASN A 479 36.38 16.69 -13.53
CA ASN A 479 37.11 16.74 -14.80
C ASN A 479 36.62 15.59 -15.72
N PRO A 480 35.66 15.86 -16.62
CA PRO A 480 35.14 14.85 -17.52
C PRO A 480 36.18 14.22 -18.44
N LEU A 481 37.28 14.93 -18.76
CA LEU A 481 38.33 14.42 -19.62
C LEU A 481 39.19 13.32 -18.96
N HIS A 482 39.07 13.15 -17.62
CA HIS A 482 39.70 12.06 -16.89
C HIS A 482 38.91 10.75 -16.91
N LEU A 483 37.72 10.70 -17.53
CA LEU A 483 36.99 9.49 -17.72
C LEU A 483 37.81 8.40 -18.44
N PRO A 484 37.62 7.12 -18.14
CA PRO A 484 38.29 6.02 -18.85
C PRO A 484 38.06 6.12 -20.36
N ASP A 485 39.11 5.88 -21.14
CA ASP A 485 39.04 5.92 -22.59
C ASP A 485 38.27 4.69 -23.14
N THR A 486 36.95 4.79 -23.19
CA THR A 486 36.05 3.79 -23.74
C THR A 486 35.16 4.40 -24.82
N PRO A 487 34.60 3.60 -25.76
CA PRO A 487 33.64 4.11 -26.73
C PRO A 487 32.44 4.81 -26.07
N ARG A 488 31.99 4.32 -24.91
CA ARG A 488 30.89 4.91 -24.14
C ARG A 488 31.28 6.28 -23.57
N SER A 489 32.45 6.40 -22.95
CA SER A 489 32.96 7.68 -22.42
C SER A 489 33.18 8.70 -23.54
N ARG A 490 33.73 8.30 -24.68
CA ARG A 490 33.92 9.19 -25.83
C ARG A 490 32.58 9.71 -26.38
N GLU A 491 31.55 8.87 -26.48
CA GLU A 491 30.22 9.31 -26.92
C GLU A 491 29.57 10.25 -25.91
N PHE A 492 29.69 9.95 -24.61
CA PHE A 492 29.24 10.86 -23.55
C PHE A 492 29.96 12.21 -23.62
N LEU A 493 31.29 12.20 -23.74
CA LEU A 493 32.08 13.43 -23.87
C LEU A 493 31.66 14.23 -25.11
N PHE A 494 31.39 13.56 -26.21
CA PHE A 494 30.86 14.23 -27.42
C PHE A 494 29.52 14.92 -27.09
N GLN A 495 28.59 14.26 -26.42
CA GLN A 495 27.30 14.85 -26.03
C GLN A 495 27.50 16.04 -25.09
N LEU A 496 28.33 15.90 -24.05
CA LEU A 496 28.63 16.96 -23.09
C LEU A 496 29.26 18.17 -23.75
N PHE A 497 30.34 17.97 -24.53
CA PHE A 497 31.01 19.06 -25.22
C PHE A 497 30.18 19.66 -26.37
N SER A 498 29.40 18.90 -27.09
CA SER A 498 28.42 19.44 -28.03
C SER A 498 27.39 20.33 -27.38
N PHE A 499 26.97 20.01 -26.15
CA PHE A 499 26.12 20.88 -25.35
C PHE A 499 26.85 22.16 -24.91
N MET A 500 28.06 22.04 -24.37
CA MET A 500 28.86 23.17 -23.89
C MET A 500 29.25 24.15 -25.02
N LEU A 501 29.47 23.64 -26.23
CA LEU A 501 29.91 24.38 -27.41
C LEU A 501 28.73 24.80 -28.33
N ARG A 502 27.50 24.80 -27.82
CA ARG A 502 26.32 25.22 -28.60
C ARG A 502 26.48 26.60 -29.17
N ARG A 503 25.96 26.75 -30.40
CA ARG A 503 25.91 28.04 -31.08
C ARG A 503 24.95 29.01 -30.42
N SER A 504 25.33 30.28 -30.40
CA SER A 504 24.47 31.35 -29.86
C SER A 504 23.17 31.56 -30.62
N ASP A 505 23.14 31.18 -31.91
CA ASP A 505 21.97 31.21 -32.78
C ASP A 505 21.03 30.01 -32.66
N GLY A 506 21.36 29.04 -31.77
CA GLY A 506 20.56 27.83 -31.53
C GLY A 506 20.62 26.76 -32.64
N HIS A 507 21.42 26.95 -33.66
CA HIS A 507 21.57 25.95 -34.75
C HIS A 507 22.45 24.79 -34.27
N ALA A 508 22.23 23.61 -34.86
CA ALA A 508 23.05 22.43 -34.65
C ALA A 508 24.47 22.66 -35.17
N HIS A 509 25.45 21.93 -34.59
CA HIS A 509 26.81 21.91 -35.12
C HIS A 509 26.82 21.42 -36.58
N SER A 510 27.69 22.02 -37.39
CA SER A 510 27.97 21.48 -38.72
C SER A 510 28.70 20.14 -38.60
N THR A 511 28.58 19.29 -39.62
CA THR A 511 29.30 18.01 -39.69
C THR A 511 30.81 18.17 -39.50
N ARG A 512 31.37 19.31 -39.94
CA ARG A 512 32.79 19.62 -39.75
C ARG A 512 33.09 19.94 -38.26
N GLU A 513 32.25 20.72 -37.56
CA GLU A 513 32.40 21.01 -36.14
C GLU A 513 32.31 19.75 -35.32
N GLU A 514 31.32 18.88 -35.61
CA GLU A 514 31.19 17.59 -34.92
C GLU A 514 32.43 16.72 -35.09
N GLN A 515 33.00 16.66 -36.28
CA GLN A 515 34.20 15.89 -36.53
C GLN A 515 35.41 16.46 -35.77
N VAL A 516 35.53 17.78 -35.69
CA VAL A 516 36.59 18.45 -34.91
C VAL A 516 36.47 18.14 -33.44
N ILE A 517 35.24 18.21 -32.89
CA ILE A 517 34.97 17.88 -31.47
C ILE A 517 35.33 16.41 -31.17
N ARG A 518 34.90 15.46 -32.05
CA ARG A 518 35.21 14.03 -31.89
C ARG A 518 36.71 13.74 -31.95
N ASN A 519 37.43 14.39 -32.87
CA ASN A 519 38.88 14.24 -33.02
C ASN A 519 39.63 14.81 -31.78
N ALA A 520 39.24 15.98 -31.29
CA ALA A 520 39.82 16.56 -30.11
C ALA A 520 39.59 15.68 -28.85
N ILE A 521 38.42 15.17 -28.68
CA ILE A 521 38.10 14.20 -27.60
C ILE A 521 38.97 12.95 -27.68
N ALA A 522 39.11 12.37 -28.91
CA ALA A 522 39.93 11.18 -29.07
C ALA A 522 41.40 11.42 -28.79
N GLN A 523 41.95 12.60 -29.13
CA GLN A 523 43.33 12.97 -28.87
C GLN A 523 43.56 13.18 -27.39
N VAL A 524 42.71 13.94 -26.69
CA VAL A 524 42.85 14.18 -25.24
C VAL A 524 42.67 12.87 -24.45
N ALA A 525 41.69 12.03 -24.82
CA ALA A 525 41.47 10.76 -24.15
C ALA A 525 42.66 9.78 -24.26
N SER A 526 43.42 9.86 -25.35
CA SER A 526 44.62 9.06 -25.54
C SER A 526 45.90 9.63 -24.85
N ALA A 527 45.82 10.87 -24.35
CA ALA A 527 46.94 11.50 -23.64
C ALA A 527 47.12 10.92 -22.21
N PRO A 528 48.31 11.05 -21.60
CA PRO A 528 48.50 10.77 -20.18
C PRO A 528 47.56 11.60 -19.32
N PRO A 529 47.23 11.16 -18.09
CA PRO A 529 46.28 11.90 -17.23
C PRO A 529 46.65 13.39 -17.03
N GLU A 530 47.89 13.72 -16.92
CA GLU A 530 48.39 15.10 -16.71
C GLU A 530 48.11 16.01 -17.94
N GLY A 531 47.93 15.43 -19.14
CA GLY A 531 47.60 16.13 -20.38
C GLY A 531 46.09 16.15 -20.68
N ARG A 532 45.24 15.61 -19.83
CA ARG A 532 43.79 15.59 -20.03
C ARG A 532 43.12 16.80 -19.38
N THR A 533 43.45 17.98 -19.90
CA THR A 533 43.01 19.27 -19.39
C THR A 533 42.10 19.99 -20.39
N MET A 534 41.31 20.94 -19.88
CA MET A 534 40.50 21.83 -20.73
C MET A 534 41.36 22.72 -21.62
N GLU A 535 42.54 23.12 -21.16
CA GLU A 535 43.50 23.90 -21.93
C GLU A 535 43.97 23.12 -23.17
N GLU A 536 44.38 21.87 -23.00
CA GLU A 536 44.81 21.01 -24.12
C GLU A 536 43.65 20.78 -25.09
N PHE A 537 42.47 20.53 -24.58
CA PHE A 537 41.26 20.38 -25.42
C PHE A 537 40.97 21.67 -26.21
N ALA A 538 41.11 22.85 -25.60
CA ALA A 538 40.94 24.16 -26.23
C ALA A 538 41.89 24.38 -27.36
N GLU A 539 43.22 24.07 -27.16
CA GLU A 539 44.24 24.24 -28.23
C GLU A 539 43.97 23.31 -29.43
N LEU A 540 43.47 22.11 -29.20
CA LEU A 540 43.07 21.21 -30.30
C LEU A 540 41.90 21.78 -31.14
N LEU A 541 40.92 22.42 -30.49
CA LEU A 541 39.83 23.11 -31.18
C LEU A 541 40.32 24.33 -31.94
N ARG A 542 41.24 25.10 -31.39
CA ARG A 542 41.84 26.28 -32.02
C ARG A 542 42.64 25.92 -33.27
N GLY A 543 43.42 24.85 -33.21
CA GLY A 543 44.26 24.42 -34.32
C GLY A 543 43.49 23.83 -35.49
N ALA A 544 42.26 23.37 -35.29
CA ALA A 544 41.47 22.64 -36.30
C ALA A 544 40.58 23.53 -37.18
N MET A 545 40.28 24.77 -36.77
CA MET A 545 39.39 25.68 -37.50
C MET A 545 40.01 27.10 -37.64
N ARG A 546 39.60 27.82 -38.71
CA ARG A 546 39.97 29.24 -38.83
C ARG A 546 39.28 30.04 -37.73
N SER A 547 40.05 30.92 -37.09
CA SER A 547 39.53 31.81 -36.02
C SER A 547 38.41 32.71 -36.56
N GLY A 548 37.32 32.81 -35.79
CA GLY A 548 36.16 33.66 -36.06
C GLY A 548 35.47 34.02 -34.72
N ASP A 549 34.59 35.01 -34.74
CA ASP A 549 33.93 35.52 -33.51
C ASP A 549 33.00 34.47 -32.83
N ASP A 550 32.58 33.43 -33.53
CA ASP A 550 31.74 32.35 -32.99
C ASP A 550 32.29 30.95 -33.39
N ASP A 551 33.64 30.78 -33.23
CA ASP A 551 34.26 29.47 -33.45
C ASP A 551 34.18 28.59 -32.16
N LEU A 552 34.53 27.31 -32.29
CA LEU A 552 34.45 26.33 -31.18
C LEU A 552 35.34 26.73 -29.97
N TYR A 553 36.50 27.36 -30.26
CA TYR A 553 37.39 27.83 -29.21
C TYR A 553 36.76 28.98 -28.44
N SER A 554 36.16 29.95 -29.09
CA SER A 554 35.48 31.09 -28.45
C SER A 554 34.29 30.64 -27.60
N ARG A 555 33.52 29.65 -28.06
CA ARG A 555 32.38 29.05 -27.32
C ARG A 555 32.85 28.27 -26.07
N LEU A 556 34.08 27.73 -26.08
CA LEU A 556 34.62 27.02 -24.92
C LEU A 556 35.12 28.01 -23.81
N GLN A 557 35.49 29.25 -24.15
CA GLN A 557 36.08 30.20 -23.22
C GLN A 557 35.31 30.42 -21.90
N PRO A 558 33.96 30.49 -21.90
CA PRO A 558 33.19 30.61 -20.67
C PRO A 558 33.37 29.41 -19.71
N TRP A 559 33.70 28.22 -20.23
CA TRP A 559 33.94 26.99 -19.46
C TRP A 559 35.38 26.80 -19.00
N MET A 560 36.27 27.71 -19.41
CA MET A 560 37.70 27.77 -18.96
C MET A 560 37.92 28.79 -17.87
N ARG A 561 37.12 29.87 -17.85
CA ARG A 561 37.28 30.97 -16.93
C ARG A 561 36.68 30.68 -15.56
N PRO A 562 37.44 30.71 -14.43
CA PRO A 562 36.92 30.42 -13.10
C PRO A 562 35.79 31.36 -12.65
N ASP A 563 35.83 32.64 -13.09
CA ASP A 563 34.79 33.63 -12.81
C ASP A 563 33.50 33.46 -13.58
N GLN A 564 33.45 32.53 -14.55
CA GLN A 564 32.27 32.19 -15.33
C GLN A 564 31.80 30.75 -15.00
N ARG A 565 32.11 29.76 -15.85
CA ARG A 565 31.70 28.35 -15.70
C ARG A 565 32.90 27.40 -15.53
N GLY A 566 34.17 27.91 -15.60
CA GLY A 566 35.36 27.08 -15.52
C GLY A 566 35.50 26.33 -14.20
N TRP A 567 34.96 26.88 -13.12
CA TRP A 567 34.94 26.23 -11.81
C TRP A 567 34.27 24.83 -11.83
N LEU A 568 33.37 24.56 -12.82
CA LEU A 568 32.65 23.30 -12.88
C LEU A 568 33.52 22.16 -13.45
N PHE A 569 34.17 22.35 -14.60
CA PHE A 569 34.88 21.25 -15.29
C PHE A 569 36.36 21.51 -15.57
N ASN A 570 36.85 22.74 -15.36
CA ASN A 570 38.27 23.05 -15.54
C ASN A 570 39.05 22.82 -14.23
N ASN A 571 39.09 21.55 -13.81
CA ASN A 571 39.82 21.11 -12.62
C ASN A 571 40.99 20.20 -13.02
N ALA A 572 42.12 20.28 -12.28
CA ALA A 572 43.32 19.51 -12.59
C ALA A 572 43.14 18.01 -12.53
N GLU A 573 42.30 17.55 -11.61
CA GLU A 573 41.99 16.13 -11.39
C GLU A 573 40.48 15.95 -11.26
N ASP A 574 40.01 14.73 -11.59
CA ASP A 574 38.64 14.33 -11.28
C ASP A 574 38.60 13.73 -9.87
N SER A 575 38.30 14.59 -8.90
CA SER A 575 38.15 14.17 -7.50
C SER A 575 36.80 13.49 -7.22
N PHE A 576 35.93 13.37 -8.22
CA PHE A 576 34.63 12.71 -8.10
C PHE A 576 34.81 11.21 -7.89
N SER A 577 34.81 10.81 -6.64
CA SER A 577 34.95 9.43 -6.22
C SER A 577 33.55 8.85 -5.94
N MET A 578 33.17 7.81 -6.67
CA MET A 578 31.92 7.11 -6.50
C MET A 578 31.92 6.29 -5.22
N SER A 579 31.13 6.71 -4.23
CA SER A 579 30.74 5.86 -3.10
C SER A 579 29.36 5.25 -3.36
N SER A 580 28.98 4.23 -2.59
CA SER A 580 27.63 3.66 -2.67
C SER A 580 26.54 4.62 -2.15
N ILE A 581 26.93 5.67 -1.41
CA ILE A 581 26.04 6.66 -0.83
C ILE A 581 26.65 8.04 -1.07
N PHE A 582 26.01 8.88 -1.86
CA PHE A 582 26.45 10.24 -2.09
C PHE A 582 25.29 11.18 -2.41
N GLY A 583 25.51 12.47 -2.14
CA GLY A 583 24.56 13.53 -2.38
C GLY A 583 25.21 14.77 -2.94
N PHE A 584 24.42 15.61 -3.60
CA PHE A 584 24.81 16.89 -4.15
C PHE A 584 23.82 17.96 -3.75
N ASP A 585 24.33 19.08 -3.24
CA ASP A 585 23.55 20.31 -3.19
C ASP A 585 23.73 21.10 -4.49
N MET A 586 22.62 21.29 -5.18
CA MET A 586 22.56 22.00 -6.46
C MET A 586 22.05 23.44 -6.33
N THR A 587 21.84 23.96 -5.13
CA THR A 587 21.18 25.25 -4.86
C THR A 587 21.76 26.38 -5.69
N SER A 588 23.10 26.53 -5.68
CA SER A 588 23.78 27.60 -6.40
C SER A 588 23.77 27.41 -7.92
N VAL A 589 23.64 26.18 -8.39
CA VAL A 589 23.75 25.82 -9.82
C VAL A 589 22.37 25.88 -10.51
N LEU A 590 21.28 25.68 -9.78
CA LEU A 590 19.90 25.67 -10.32
C LEU A 590 19.46 27.02 -10.89
N SER A 591 20.14 28.11 -10.57
CA SER A 591 19.86 29.46 -11.12
C SER A 591 20.31 29.64 -12.57
N ASP A 592 21.37 28.91 -13.02
CA ASP A 592 21.84 28.90 -14.40
C ASP A 592 21.51 27.56 -15.08
N ALA A 593 20.52 27.57 -15.97
CA ALA A 593 20.05 26.38 -16.67
C ALA A 593 21.16 25.70 -17.49
N THR A 594 22.12 26.46 -18.03
CA THR A 594 23.22 25.91 -18.81
C THR A 594 24.20 25.14 -17.93
N THR A 595 24.61 25.74 -16.81
CA THR A 595 25.54 25.12 -15.86
C THR A 595 24.88 23.90 -15.19
N SER A 596 23.62 24.01 -14.76
CA SER A 596 22.89 22.90 -14.13
C SER A 596 22.75 21.69 -15.06
N THR A 597 22.44 21.93 -16.34
CA THR A 597 22.34 20.85 -17.32
C THR A 597 23.67 20.14 -17.53
N ALA A 598 24.78 20.89 -17.69
CA ALA A 598 26.10 20.30 -17.86
C ALA A 598 26.51 19.46 -16.63
N ALA A 599 26.32 20.01 -15.43
CA ALA A 599 26.60 19.31 -14.17
C ALA A 599 25.82 18.01 -14.05
N LEU A 600 24.52 18.06 -14.33
CA LEU A 600 23.63 16.88 -14.24
C LEU A 600 23.97 15.82 -15.28
N LEU A 601 24.25 16.21 -16.52
CA LEU A 601 24.70 15.25 -17.55
C LEU A 601 25.92 14.48 -17.06
N TYR A 602 26.90 15.15 -16.46
CA TYR A 602 28.09 14.52 -15.90
C TYR A 602 27.78 13.63 -14.70
N ILE A 603 27.01 14.14 -13.72
CA ILE A 603 26.61 13.38 -12.53
C ILE A 603 25.82 12.13 -12.92
N PHE A 604 24.87 12.25 -13.84
CA PHE A 604 24.10 11.07 -14.29
C PHE A 604 24.92 10.05 -15.06
N HIS A 605 25.88 10.51 -15.89
CA HIS A 605 26.82 9.59 -16.54
C HIS A 605 27.61 8.77 -15.50
N ARG A 606 28.06 9.42 -14.42
CA ARG A 606 28.75 8.74 -13.34
C ARG A 606 27.82 7.82 -12.53
N ILE A 607 26.54 8.21 -12.31
CA ILE A 607 25.53 7.35 -11.69
C ILE A 607 25.30 6.07 -12.50
N GLU A 608 25.34 6.13 -13.82
CA GLU A 608 25.21 4.95 -14.68
C GLU A 608 26.27 3.88 -14.40
N GLU A 609 27.45 4.27 -13.92
CA GLU A 609 28.51 3.33 -13.52
C GLU A 609 28.16 2.55 -12.25
N LEU A 610 27.19 3.06 -11.44
CA LEU A 610 26.70 2.37 -10.25
C LEU A 610 25.62 1.32 -10.57
N LEU A 611 25.04 1.38 -11.76
CA LEU A 611 23.93 0.50 -12.16
C LEU A 611 24.46 -0.87 -12.62
N ASP A 612 24.84 -1.69 -11.66
CA ASP A 612 25.41 -3.04 -11.85
C ASP A 612 24.42 -4.17 -11.57
N GLY A 613 23.12 -3.85 -11.43
CA GLY A 613 22.05 -4.79 -11.10
C GLY A 613 21.76 -4.89 -9.59
N GLN A 614 22.56 -4.27 -8.73
CA GLN A 614 22.18 -4.07 -7.32
C GLN A 614 21.10 -2.99 -7.20
N PRO A 615 20.31 -3.01 -6.13
CA PRO A 615 19.34 -1.95 -5.88
C PRO A 615 20.01 -0.56 -5.85
N VAL A 616 19.44 0.41 -6.58
CA VAL A 616 19.88 1.81 -6.58
C VAL A 616 18.69 2.72 -6.40
N MET A 617 18.79 3.67 -5.51
CA MET A 617 17.79 4.70 -5.25
C MET A 617 18.36 6.07 -5.59
N ILE A 618 17.75 6.74 -6.57
CA ILE A 618 18.11 8.09 -7.00
C ILE A 618 16.95 9.00 -6.64
N PHE A 619 17.22 10.10 -5.96
CA PHE A 619 16.20 11.08 -5.65
C PHE A 619 16.60 12.47 -6.11
N LEU A 620 15.64 13.18 -6.72
CA LEU A 620 15.77 14.52 -7.24
C LEU A 620 14.80 15.44 -6.48
N ASP A 621 15.32 16.24 -5.54
CA ASP A 621 14.50 17.25 -4.88
C ASP A 621 14.41 18.51 -5.76
N GLU A 622 13.21 19.10 -5.84
CA GLU A 622 12.91 20.19 -6.79
C GLU A 622 13.24 19.85 -8.25
N GLY A 623 13.21 18.55 -8.61
CA GLY A 623 13.62 18.04 -9.91
C GLY A 623 12.86 18.62 -11.11
N TRP A 624 11.68 19.21 -10.87
CA TRP A 624 10.86 19.86 -11.90
C TRP A 624 11.57 21.04 -12.59
N LYS A 625 12.40 21.82 -11.87
CA LYS A 625 13.17 22.92 -12.43
C LYS A 625 14.13 22.48 -13.53
N LEU A 626 14.56 21.23 -13.47
CA LEU A 626 15.46 20.62 -14.42
C LEU A 626 14.72 20.12 -15.66
N LEU A 627 13.42 19.83 -15.53
CA LEU A 627 12.59 19.33 -16.62
C LEU A 627 12.20 20.41 -17.64
N ASP A 628 12.43 21.68 -17.33
CA ASP A 628 12.28 22.79 -18.29
C ASP A 628 13.37 22.77 -19.38
N ASN A 629 14.46 22.01 -19.17
CA ASN A 629 15.51 21.85 -20.15
C ASN A 629 15.28 20.62 -21.03
N ASP A 630 15.16 20.80 -22.34
CA ASP A 630 14.83 19.73 -23.30
C ASP A 630 15.82 18.57 -23.29
N ILE A 631 17.11 18.84 -23.09
CA ILE A 631 18.17 17.82 -23.08
C ILE A 631 18.03 16.94 -21.83
N PHE A 632 17.87 17.60 -20.68
CA PHE A 632 17.68 16.86 -19.42
C PHE A 632 16.38 16.09 -19.43
N SER A 633 15.29 16.67 -19.93
CA SER A 633 14.00 16.03 -20.09
C SER A 633 14.10 14.78 -20.98
N TYR A 634 14.78 14.86 -22.12
CA TYR A 634 15.01 13.72 -22.98
C TYR A 634 15.81 12.61 -22.30
N PHE A 635 16.86 12.99 -21.59
CA PHE A 635 17.71 12.06 -20.84
C PHE A 635 16.92 11.35 -19.73
N ILE A 636 16.18 12.07 -18.89
CA ILE A 636 15.36 11.51 -17.81
C ILE A 636 14.27 10.60 -18.37
N LYS A 637 13.64 10.99 -19.51
CA LYS A 637 12.64 10.17 -20.20
C LYS A 637 13.17 8.78 -20.59
N ASP A 638 14.40 8.71 -21.06
CA ASP A 638 15.07 7.44 -21.37
C ASP A 638 15.37 6.65 -20.09
N LYS A 639 15.90 7.32 -19.06
CA LYS A 639 16.27 6.68 -17.80
C LYS A 639 15.07 6.13 -17.03
N LEU A 640 13.97 6.83 -16.96
CA LEU A 640 12.74 6.33 -16.34
C LEU A 640 12.26 5.00 -16.91
N LYS A 641 12.47 4.79 -18.23
CA LYS A 641 12.08 3.55 -18.90
C LYS A 641 13.08 2.41 -18.73
N THR A 642 14.36 2.73 -18.55
CA THR A 642 15.46 1.76 -18.59
C THR A 642 15.95 1.35 -17.22
N ILE A 643 15.88 2.23 -16.21
CA ILE A 643 16.46 2.03 -14.86
C ILE A 643 15.91 0.81 -14.13
N ARG A 644 14.62 0.47 -14.35
CA ARG A 644 14.00 -0.71 -13.75
C ARG A 644 14.71 -2.02 -14.12
N LYS A 645 15.26 -2.10 -15.36
CA LYS A 645 16.00 -3.28 -15.81
C LYS A 645 17.34 -3.44 -15.09
N LEU A 646 17.83 -2.37 -14.49
CA LEU A 646 19.07 -2.29 -13.74
C LEU A 646 18.80 -2.26 -12.22
N ASN A 647 17.58 -2.62 -11.81
CA ASN A 647 17.15 -2.68 -10.41
C ASN A 647 17.21 -1.32 -9.69
N GLY A 648 17.09 -0.23 -10.42
CA GLY A 648 17.10 1.13 -9.89
C GLY A 648 15.72 1.76 -9.84
N ILE A 649 15.56 2.74 -8.96
CA ILE A 649 14.36 3.59 -8.83
C ILE A 649 14.76 5.06 -8.85
N ILE A 650 13.88 5.89 -9.44
CA ILE A 650 14.01 7.35 -9.41
C ILE A 650 12.81 7.94 -8.67
N GLY A 651 13.09 8.79 -7.71
CA GLY A 651 12.10 9.58 -6.98
C GLY A 651 12.19 11.06 -7.32
N PHE A 652 11.05 11.73 -7.46
CA PHE A 652 10.95 13.16 -7.71
C PHE A 652 10.22 13.87 -6.58
N GLY A 653 10.89 14.84 -5.95
CA GLY A 653 10.28 15.79 -5.04
C GLY A 653 9.78 17.03 -5.77
N THR A 654 8.55 17.47 -5.47
CA THR A 654 8.02 18.73 -5.98
C THR A 654 7.10 19.40 -4.97
N GLN A 655 6.96 20.72 -5.08
CA GLN A 655 6.04 21.49 -4.24
C GLN A 655 4.62 21.44 -4.76
N SER A 656 4.41 21.18 -6.06
CA SER A 656 3.10 21.10 -6.70
C SER A 656 3.03 20.02 -7.77
N ALA A 657 1.93 19.28 -7.79
CA ALA A 657 1.64 18.34 -8.88
C ALA A 657 1.58 19.04 -10.26
N ALA A 658 1.19 20.32 -10.29
CA ALA A 658 1.13 21.13 -11.49
C ALA A 658 2.51 21.29 -12.17
N ASP A 659 3.60 21.29 -11.40
CA ASP A 659 4.96 21.40 -11.95
C ASP A 659 5.30 20.21 -12.83
N ILE A 660 4.90 19.01 -12.42
CA ILE A 660 5.08 17.78 -13.21
C ILE A 660 4.17 17.79 -14.44
N VAL A 661 2.90 18.13 -14.29
CA VAL A 661 1.90 18.12 -15.37
C VAL A 661 2.24 19.10 -16.49
N LYS A 662 2.85 20.23 -16.15
CA LYS A 662 3.29 21.25 -17.13
C LYS A 662 4.60 20.90 -17.84
N SER A 663 5.33 19.90 -17.35
CA SER A 663 6.62 19.52 -17.98
C SER A 663 6.44 18.88 -19.34
N SER A 664 7.45 18.98 -20.21
CA SER A 664 7.47 18.36 -21.55
C SER A 664 7.40 16.83 -21.52
N ILE A 665 7.66 16.19 -20.37
CA ILE A 665 7.66 14.73 -20.18
C ILE A 665 6.57 14.26 -19.21
N ALA A 666 5.55 15.10 -18.93
CA ALA A 666 4.48 14.82 -17.97
C ALA A 666 3.89 13.41 -18.11
N ASN A 667 3.47 13.04 -19.32
CA ASN A 667 2.88 11.72 -19.57
C ASN A 667 3.84 10.58 -19.20
N THR A 668 5.13 10.71 -19.55
CA THR A 668 6.12 9.68 -19.23
C THR A 668 6.36 9.60 -17.72
N LEU A 669 6.43 10.75 -17.02
CA LEU A 669 6.59 10.76 -15.57
C LEU A 669 5.40 10.07 -14.90
N ILE A 670 4.18 10.44 -15.22
CA ILE A 670 2.97 9.87 -14.63
C ILE A 670 2.88 8.36 -14.91
N GLU A 671 3.14 7.93 -16.16
CA GLU A 671 3.11 6.51 -16.51
C GLU A 671 4.23 5.68 -15.86
N GLN A 672 5.39 6.27 -15.62
CA GLN A 672 6.56 5.56 -15.08
C GLN A 672 6.76 5.73 -13.56
N THR A 673 5.85 6.44 -12.89
CA THR A 673 5.85 6.60 -11.42
C THR A 673 4.56 6.04 -10.82
N PRO A 674 4.44 4.73 -10.65
CA PRO A 674 3.22 4.11 -10.13
C PRO A 674 2.96 4.42 -8.65
N THR A 675 3.97 4.89 -7.93
CA THR A 675 3.84 5.30 -6.54
C THR A 675 3.92 6.82 -6.44
N ASN A 676 2.82 7.43 -6.03
CA ASN A 676 2.73 8.89 -5.87
C ASN A 676 2.29 9.22 -4.44
N ILE A 677 3.04 10.07 -3.76
CA ILE A 677 2.75 10.49 -2.39
C ILE A 677 2.33 11.96 -2.39
N PHE A 678 1.15 12.23 -1.86
CA PHE A 678 0.58 13.58 -1.80
C PHE A 678 0.41 14.02 -0.36
N PHE A 679 1.01 15.15 -0.04
CA PHE A 679 0.81 15.82 1.24
C PHE A 679 -0.39 16.76 1.18
N PRO A 680 -1.06 17.05 2.31
CA PRO A 680 -2.13 18.04 2.38
C PRO A 680 -1.70 19.39 1.81
N ASN A 681 -2.53 19.94 0.94
CA ASN A 681 -2.29 21.21 0.29
C ASN A 681 -3.63 21.93 0.02
N PRO A 682 -4.02 22.92 0.84
CA PRO A 682 -5.26 23.68 0.62
C PRO A 682 -5.31 24.43 -0.73
N LYS A 683 -4.16 24.61 -1.37
CA LYS A 683 -4.04 25.30 -2.68
C LYS A 683 -3.84 24.30 -3.83
N ALA A 684 -4.13 23.01 -3.62
CA ALA A 684 -3.97 22.00 -4.65
C ALA A 684 -4.85 22.30 -5.87
N ASP A 685 -4.22 22.26 -7.04
CA ASP A 685 -4.91 22.39 -8.34
C ASP A 685 -5.61 21.06 -8.70
N GLU A 686 -6.91 21.09 -8.90
CA GLU A 686 -7.71 19.89 -9.14
C GLU A 686 -7.36 19.20 -10.45
N GLU A 687 -7.18 19.97 -11.52
CA GLU A 687 -6.89 19.42 -12.85
C GLU A 687 -5.55 18.65 -12.86
N SER A 688 -4.52 19.22 -12.25
CA SER A 688 -3.23 18.56 -12.13
C SER A 688 -3.30 17.27 -11.29
N HIS A 689 -4.10 17.23 -10.24
CA HIS A 689 -4.28 16.03 -9.43
C HIS A 689 -5.10 14.95 -10.16
N ARG A 690 -6.10 15.34 -10.96
CA ARG A 690 -6.82 14.40 -11.83
C ARG A 690 -5.91 13.76 -12.89
N ALA A 691 -4.90 14.48 -13.38
CA ALA A 691 -3.92 13.92 -14.32
C ALA A 691 -3.12 12.75 -13.72
N PHE A 692 -2.92 12.72 -12.39
CA PHE A 692 -2.35 11.59 -11.66
C PHE A 692 -3.36 10.46 -11.36
N GLY A 693 -4.58 10.54 -11.87
CA GLY A 693 -5.62 9.55 -11.62
C GLY A 693 -6.22 9.59 -10.22
N LEU A 694 -6.17 10.75 -9.54
CA LEU A 694 -6.80 10.90 -8.24
C LEU A 694 -8.33 11.06 -8.39
N SER A 695 -9.07 10.40 -7.49
CA SER A 695 -10.51 10.55 -7.35
C SER A 695 -10.89 11.93 -6.78
N GLU A 696 -12.15 12.34 -6.96
CA GLU A 696 -12.66 13.58 -6.36
C GLU A 696 -12.52 13.58 -4.84
N ARG A 697 -12.68 12.42 -4.23
CA ARG A 697 -12.56 12.24 -2.77
C ARG A 697 -11.12 12.36 -2.30
N GLU A 698 -10.15 11.84 -3.06
CA GLU A 698 -8.72 12.01 -2.79
C GLU A 698 -8.30 13.47 -2.90
N ILE A 699 -8.74 14.17 -3.95
CA ILE A 699 -8.46 15.59 -4.15
C ILE A 699 -9.07 16.42 -3.02
N LYS A 700 -10.31 16.15 -2.65
CA LYS A 700 -10.97 16.80 -1.53
C LYS A 700 -10.21 16.59 -0.23
N TRP A 701 -9.76 15.36 0.04
CA TRP A 701 -8.97 15.05 1.22
C TRP A 701 -7.65 15.84 1.26
N ILE A 702 -6.93 15.94 0.13
CA ILE A 702 -5.69 16.73 0.04
C ILE A 702 -5.93 18.20 0.36
N ARG A 703 -7.05 18.78 -0.09
CA ARG A 703 -7.37 20.20 0.10
C ARG A 703 -7.90 20.53 1.49
N GLU A 704 -8.68 19.64 2.09
CA GLU A 704 -9.35 19.88 3.37
C GLU A 704 -8.55 19.43 4.59
N THR A 705 -7.56 18.55 4.42
CA THR A 705 -6.75 18.07 5.55
C THR A 705 -5.73 19.14 5.96
N PRO A 706 -5.66 19.51 7.25
CA PRO A 706 -4.65 20.43 7.75
C PRO A 706 -3.23 19.83 7.59
N PRO A 707 -2.24 20.60 7.13
CA PRO A 707 -0.84 20.12 7.00
C PRO A 707 -0.25 19.62 8.32
N GLU A 708 -0.71 20.15 9.45
CA GLU A 708 -0.28 19.77 10.81
C GLU A 708 -0.72 18.36 11.20
N ALA A 709 -1.69 17.77 10.50
CA ALA A 709 -2.16 16.41 10.75
C ALA A 709 -1.07 15.35 10.51
N ARG A 710 0.05 15.71 9.83
CA ARG A 710 1.18 14.82 9.55
C ARG A 710 0.77 13.54 8.83
N LYS A 711 -0.25 13.63 7.99
CA LYS A 711 -0.77 12.55 7.15
C LYS A 711 -0.41 12.81 5.71
N PHE A 712 -0.38 11.77 4.91
CA PHE A 712 -0.18 11.86 3.46
C PHE A 712 -0.93 10.74 2.76
N LEU A 713 -1.35 11.00 1.54
CA LEU A 713 -1.98 10.02 0.66
C LEU A 713 -0.89 9.31 -0.15
N ILE A 714 -0.87 8.01 -0.13
CA ILE A 714 -0.05 7.17 -1.02
C ILE A 714 -0.98 6.61 -2.09
N LYS A 715 -0.76 6.99 -3.33
CA LYS A 715 -1.39 6.39 -4.52
C LYS A 715 -0.44 5.35 -5.09
N HIS A 716 -0.89 4.12 -5.19
CA HIS A 716 -0.11 2.97 -5.63
C HIS A 716 -0.81 2.34 -6.83
N ASP A 717 -0.58 2.85 -8.02
CA ASP A 717 -1.37 2.56 -9.23
C ASP A 717 -2.84 2.93 -9.02
N GLN A 718 -3.75 1.96 -8.94
CA GLN A 718 -5.17 2.20 -8.68
C GLN A 718 -5.52 2.22 -7.18
N ASP A 719 -4.69 1.61 -6.35
CA ASP A 719 -4.91 1.56 -4.90
C ASP A 719 -4.40 2.83 -4.24
N SER A 720 -5.04 3.23 -3.16
CA SER A 720 -4.59 4.36 -2.36
C SER A 720 -4.83 4.15 -0.86
N VAL A 721 -3.99 4.79 -0.05
CA VAL A 721 -4.08 4.74 1.40
C VAL A 721 -3.67 6.07 2.02
N ILE A 722 -4.39 6.47 3.06
CA ILE A 722 -4.00 7.61 3.89
C ILE A 722 -3.13 7.07 5.02
N ALA A 723 -1.86 7.45 5.01
CA ALA A 723 -0.86 7.00 5.97
C ALA A 723 -0.33 8.15 6.82
N ARG A 724 0.31 7.80 7.93
CA ARG A 724 0.95 8.72 8.86
C ARG A 724 2.33 8.20 9.24
N LEU A 725 3.30 9.11 9.32
CA LEU A 725 4.61 8.87 9.90
C LEU A 725 4.71 9.64 11.23
N ASN A 726 4.80 8.92 12.34
CA ASN A 726 4.89 9.51 13.67
C ASN A 726 6.32 9.39 14.23
N LEU A 727 7.09 10.46 14.12
CA LEU A 727 8.44 10.59 14.70
C LEU A 727 8.45 11.55 15.91
N GLY A 728 7.29 11.87 16.49
CA GLY A 728 7.20 12.87 17.57
C GLY A 728 8.02 12.55 18.82
N ALA A 729 8.25 11.27 19.11
CA ALA A 729 9.10 10.81 20.20
C ALA A 729 10.61 10.79 19.86
N MET A 730 11.00 11.22 18.64
CA MET A 730 12.36 11.12 18.11
C MET A 730 12.81 12.45 17.47
N PRO A 731 12.85 13.58 18.23
CA PRO A 731 13.23 14.88 17.67
C PRO A 731 14.68 14.90 17.15
N ASP A 732 15.57 14.14 17.76
CA ASP A 732 16.95 13.94 17.33
C ASP A 732 17.02 13.25 15.94
N ALA A 733 16.18 12.25 15.68
CA ALA A 733 16.10 11.65 14.35
C ALA A 733 15.58 12.65 13.30
N ILE A 734 14.58 13.47 13.64
CA ILE A 734 14.09 14.52 12.74
C ILE A 734 15.21 15.53 12.41
N LYS A 735 16.08 15.90 13.38
CA LYS A 735 17.22 16.79 13.17
C LYS A 735 18.21 16.24 12.11
N ILE A 736 18.33 14.90 12.03
CA ILE A 736 19.18 14.23 11.03
C ILE A 736 18.47 14.11 9.69
N LEU A 737 17.21 13.69 9.70
CA LEU A 737 16.43 13.38 8.49
C LEU A 737 16.03 14.62 7.68
N SER A 738 16.13 15.82 8.26
CA SER A 738 15.78 17.07 7.58
C SER A 738 16.67 18.19 8.12
N GLY A 739 17.76 18.44 7.43
CA GLY A 739 18.69 19.54 7.73
C GLY A 739 17.99 20.90 7.60
N ARG A 740 18.20 21.75 8.60
CA ARG A 740 17.89 23.19 8.51
C ARG A 740 19.20 23.95 8.40
N ILE A 741 19.15 25.16 7.89
CA ILE A 741 20.37 25.98 7.72
C ILE A 741 21.19 26.02 9.01
N GLU A 742 20.53 26.24 10.15
CA GLU A 742 21.22 26.35 11.45
C GLU A 742 21.85 25.00 11.85
N THR A 743 21.18 23.90 11.68
CA THR A 743 21.68 22.57 12.03
C THR A 743 22.77 22.09 11.10
N VAL A 744 22.73 22.49 9.83
CA VAL A 744 23.78 22.19 8.85
C VAL A 744 25.04 23.00 9.17
N GLN A 745 24.94 24.31 9.54
CA GLN A 745 26.05 25.13 9.98
C GLN A 745 26.67 24.59 11.28
N GLU A 746 25.82 24.12 12.24
CA GLU A 746 26.28 23.47 13.46
C GLU A 746 27.12 22.22 13.14
N LEU A 747 26.64 21.39 12.19
CA LEU A 747 27.41 20.22 11.76
C LEU A 747 28.71 20.59 11.05
N ASP A 748 28.70 21.57 10.15
CA ASP A 748 29.93 22.02 9.46
C ASP A 748 30.98 22.49 10.44
N ALA A 749 30.63 23.30 11.45
CA ALA A 749 31.51 23.74 12.50
C ALA A 749 32.02 22.56 13.37
N LEU A 750 31.17 21.59 13.65
CA LEU A 750 31.58 20.41 14.40
C LEU A 750 32.57 19.55 13.60
N ARG A 751 32.29 19.28 12.34
CA ARG A 751 33.14 18.47 11.45
C ARG A 751 34.51 19.10 11.23
N ALA A 752 34.59 20.43 11.14
CA ALA A 752 35.86 21.15 11.08
C ALA A 752 36.74 20.92 12.31
N ARG A 753 36.14 20.56 13.45
CA ARG A 753 36.86 20.32 14.73
C ARG A 753 37.21 18.86 14.96
N VAL A 754 36.32 17.94 14.62
CA VAL A 754 36.45 16.51 14.99
C VAL A 754 36.63 15.57 13.79
N GLY A 755 36.57 16.09 12.55
CA GLY A 755 36.68 15.31 11.31
C GLY A 755 35.38 14.82 10.77
N ASP A 756 35.43 14.08 9.66
CA ASP A 756 34.30 13.67 8.84
C ASP A 756 33.69 12.30 9.24
N ASP A 757 34.31 11.57 10.17
CA ASP A 757 33.85 10.26 10.58
C ASP A 757 32.53 10.38 11.33
N PRO A 758 31.42 9.80 10.79
CA PRO A 758 30.13 9.85 11.45
C PRO A 758 30.09 9.12 12.80
N GLN A 759 30.96 8.16 13.03
CA GLN A 759 31.07 7.51 14.35
C GLN A 759 31.56 8.46 15.45
N VAL A 760 32.30 9.48 15.07
CA VAL A 760 32.85 10.50 16.00
C VAL A 760 31.89 11.68 16.14
N TRP A 761 31.46 12.28 15.02
CA TRP A 761 30.69 13.55 15.11
C TRP A 761 29.21 13.33 15.44
N LEU A 762 28.58 12.18 15.05
CA LEU A 762 27.14 11.97 15.19
C LEU A 762 26.69 11.92 16.68
N PRO A 763 27.37 11.18 17.59
CA PRO A 763 27.02 11.23 19.01
C PRO A 763 27.10 12.65 19.58
N ILE A 764 28.18 13.38 19.28
CA ILE A 764 28.36 14.76 19.76
C ILE A 764 27.28 15.70 19.23
N PHE A 765 26.93 15.56 17.93
CA PHE A 765 25.87 16.35 17.29
C PHE A 765 24.51 16.13 17.92
N LEU A 766 24.27 14.93 18.44
CA LEU A 766 23.06 14.55 19.16
C LEU A 766 23.10 14.85 20.66
N GLY A 767 24.18 15.47 21.16
CA GLY A 767 24.36 15.77 22.59
C GLY A 767 24.56 14.53 23.45
N ARG A 768 25.10 13.44 22.87
CA ARG A 768 25.45 12.20 23.57
C ARG A 768 26.98 12.19 23.82
N ASP A 769 27.38 11.58 24.94
CA ASP A 769 28.80 11.35 25.15
C ASP A 769 29.34 10.36 24.10
N PRO A 770 30.51 10.62 23.46
CA PRO A 770 31.09 9.64 22.55
C PRO A 770 31.45 8.37 23.31
N GLU A 771 31.02 7.23 22.79
CA GLU A 771 31.34 5.88 23.30
C GLU A 771 32.83 5.55 23.17
#